data_110a3c9360f7b65bb7acb4c2b78ad001
#
_entry.id   110a3c9360f7b65bb7acb4c2b78ad001
#
_cell.length_a   1.000
_cell.length_b   1.000
_cell.length_c   1.000
_cell.angle_alpha   90.00
_cell.angle_beta   90.00
_cell.angle_gamma   90.00
#
_symmetry.space_group_name_H-M   'P 1'
#
loop_
_entity.id
_entity.type
_entity.pdbx_description
1 polymer ?
#
loop_
_entity_poly.entity_id
_entity_poly.type
_entity_poly.pdbx_seq_one_letter_code
_entity_poly.pdbx_strand_id
1 'polypeptide(L)'
;MVNVQWLMVNFFVPLRMLEGRLHLGNPKKIGFFFGISLGLHYLCSVIYPNNFERKIGFDEIRELLKARCLSTLGREKVDEMAFSTDADVVNEWLSQLREFRRLQEEKDDFPMQYFFDVRECIKRIRLENTHLEENEVWDLRRSLETIANIVKYLSRSEEGGVKSEDTSIYPALYRMTEGVTTFPAIIRRIDSILDKFGKIKDSASMTLAGIRHDLSKMEGSISRTLYTILHAAQKDGLVDKDVTPAVRDGRLVIPVSPAVKRKINGIVHDESATGKTVFIEPTEVVEANNKVRELEAAERREIIRILTVFSDELRPNVTEILNSYDFLAQIDLIHAKAELAKLTKAFEPEVKAEPHLDWIRAIHPLLQLSLEKQGKKVVPLDIMLQGDEETRRQGDKNTGRLLIISGPNAGGKSVCLKTVGLLQYMLQCGLSIPVGDRSTTGIFEDIMIDIGDEQSIENDLSTYSSHLLNMKQMMKQSNARTLLLIDEFGGGTEPTIGGAIAEAVLKQLWQKKAFGVITTHYQNLKHFAEDHKGVINGAMLYDRHQMQALFQLSIGQPGSSFAIEIARKTGLPEEVINDASDIVGREYIQSDKYLQDIVRDKRYWEGKRQTIHQHEKSLEHKITRYEDELSEIERQRKEILRKAKEEAEELLRESNKKIENAIREIREAQAEKERTRLAREELNAFKEEIDTIDTRDNDEAIARKIRQLQERKERREKRKAEKAKKDSQGTVLSESSKPKTQKEPSPMSPGDTVRIKGLTSIGTIESIDGKMATVIFGGMKTKMRADRLEHAEAPKQQTSKTEERNANIVGAYGNASKDTRNVIDTRKLNFKQDIDVRGMRGDEAINAVTYFIDDAILVGVSRVRILHGTGTGILRQLIRQYLATIPNVAHFRDEHVQFGGAGITVVDLE
;
A
#
# COMPACT_ATOMS: atom_id res chain seq x y z
N MET A 1 -31.19 -12.37 23.66
CA MET A 1 -30.72 -13.65 23.10
C MET A 1 -31.88 -14.58 22.93
N VAL A 2 -32.43 -14.72 21.75
CA VAL A 2 -33.49 -15.67 21.42
C VAL A 2 -32.77 -16.99 21.15
N ASN A 3 -33.27 -18.01 21.82
CA ASN A 3 -32.65 -19.36 21.90
C ASN A 3 -32.62 -19.99 20.49
N VAL A 4 -31.45 -20.01 19.87
CA VAL A 4 -31.18 -20.54 18.51
C VAL A 4 -31.61 -21.99 18.36
N GLN A 5 -31.62 -22.76 19.45
CA GLN A 5 -32.13 -24.15 19.45
C GLN A 5 -33.66 -24.25 19.21
N TRP A 6 -34.42 -23.22 19.58
CA TRP A 6 -35.89 -23.20 19.35
C TRP A 6 -36.22 -22.93 17.88
N LEU A 7 -35.36 -22.14 17.20
CA LEU A 7 -35.50 -21.87 15.75
C LEU A 7 -35.14 -23.11 14.90
N MET A 8 -34.15 -23.89 15.30
CA MET A 8 -33.68 -25.08 14.57
C MET A 8 -34.73 -26.22 14.57
N VAL A 9 -35.44 -26.41 15.67
CA VAL A 9 -36.42 -27.53 15.81
C VAL A 9 -37.73 -27.22 15.10
N ASN A 10 -38.14 -25.95 14.96
CA ASN A 10 -39.46 -25.63 14.43
C ASN A 10 -39.47 -25.24 12.93
N PHE A 11 -38.31 -24.91 12.32
CA PHE A 11 -38.25 -24.51 10.94
C PHE A 11 -37.65 -25.55 9.97
N PHE A 12 -36.84 -26.51 10.44
CA PHE A 12 -36.15 -27.46 9.56
C PHE A 12 -37.01 -28.71 9.17
N VAL A 13 -38.03 -29.06 9.91
CA VAL A 13 -38.88 -30.24 9.62
C VAL A 13 -39.85 -29.99 8.44
N PRO A 14 -40.39 -28.79 8.18
CA PRO A 14 -41.27 -28.57 7.02
C PRO A 14 -40.59 -28.41 5.67
N LEU A 15 -39.29 -28.09 5.61
CA LEU A 15 -38.61 -27.78 4.32
C LEU A 15 -38.26 -29.02 3.50
N ARG A 16 -38.06 -30.18 4.09
CA ARG A 16 -37.81 -31.45 3.35
C ARG A 16 -39.02 -31.98 2.59
N MET A 17 -40.24 -31.48 2.86
CA MET A 17 -41.46 -31.84 2.14
C MET A 17 -41.81 -30.94 0.95
N LEU A 18 -41.07 -29.84 0.73
CA LEU A 18 -41.35 -28.82 -0.33
C LEU A 18 -40.52 -28.95 -1.59
N GLU A 19 -39.46 -29.77 -1.62
CA GLU A 19 -38.61 -29.98 -2.79
C GLU A 19 -39.28 -30.77 -3.93
N GLY A 20 -40.47 -31.30 -3.75
CA GLY A 20 -41.14 -32.15 -4.75
C GLY A 20 -42.18 -31.49 -5.67
N ARG A 21 -42.59 -30.28 -5.45
CA ARG A 21 -43.66 -29.67 -6.26
C ARG A 21 -43.60 -28.12 -6.32
N LEU A 22 -42.73 -27.54 -7.12
CA LEU A 22 -42.90 -26.10 -7.52
C LEU A 22 -42.35 -25.87 -8.93
N HIS A 23 -43.24 -25.89 -9.93
CA HIS A 23 -43.05 -25.20 -11.21
C HIS A 23 -43.24 -23.70 -10.93
N LEU A 24 -42.16 -22.94 -10.96
CA LEU A 24 -42.17 -21.49 -10.68
C LEU A 24 -42.03 -20.68 -11.97
N GLY A 25 -43.12 -20.08 -12.37
CA GLY A 25 -43.22 -19.08 -13.43
C GLY A 25 -43.42 -17.67 -12.91
N ASN A 26 -42.56 -17.12 -12.05
CA ASN A 26 -42.63 -15.69 -11.71
C ASN A 26 -41.29 -15.18 -11.12
N PRO A 27 -40.58 -14.27 -11.82
CA PRO A 27 -39.21 -13.81 -11.43
C PRO A 27 -39.15 -13.00 -10.11
N LYS A 28 -40.28 -12.42 -9.65
CA LYS A 28 -40.33 -11.70 -8.36
C LYS A 28 -40.21 -12.59 -7.12
N LYS A 29 -40.37 -13.92 -7.21
CA LYS A 29 -40.20 -14.85 -6.11
C LYS A 29 -38.79 -15.40 -6.02
N ILE A 30 -37.96 -15.31 -7.05
CA ILE A 30 -36.60 -15.78 -7.09
C ILE A 30 -35.69 -14.89 -6.23
N GLY A 31 -35.89 -13.58 -6.25
CA GLY A 31 -35.10 -12.64 -5.41
C GLY A 31 -35.31 -12.83 -3.91
N PHE A 32 -36.54 -13.20 -3.50
CA PHE A 32 -36.83 -13.46 -2.07
C PHE A 32 -36.21 -14.78 -1.58
N PHE A 33 -36.16 -15.80 -2.44
CA PHE A 33 -35.51 -17.07 -2.12
C PHE A 33 -33.96 -16.97 -2.14
N PHE A 34 -33.41 -16.15 -3.05
CA PHE A 34 -31.98 -15.87 -3.07
C PHE A 34 -31.52 -15.12 -1.81
N GLY A 35 -32.29 -14.13 -1.34
CA GLY A 35 -32.02 -13.40 -0.09
C GLY A 35 -32.08 -14.31 1.15
N ILE A 36 -32.99 -15.29 1.19
CA ILE A 36 -33.09 -16.27 2.29
C ILE A 36 -31.96 -17.30 2.18
N SER A 37 -31.55 -17.72 0.96
CA SER A 37 -30.42 -18.65 0.77
C SER A 37 -29.08 -18.00 1.15
N LEU A 38 -28.84 -16.74 0.77
CA LEU A 38 -27.70 -15.97 1.20
C LEU A 38 -27.65 -15.76 2.74
N GLY A 39 -28.81 -15.44 3.35
CA GLY A 39 -28.91 -15.29 4.80
C GLY A 39 -28.67 -16.60 5.57
N LEU A 40 -29.03 -17.76 5.00
CA LEU A 40 -28.81 -19.08 5.61
C LEU A 40 -27.33 -19.55 5.45
N HIS A 41 -26.66 -19.19 4.34
CA HIS A 41 -25.23 -19.47 4.18
C HIS A 41 -24.38 -18.63 5.16
N TYR A 42 -24.77 -17.38 5.41
CA TYR A 42 -24.12 -16.50 6.40
C TYR A 42 -24.24 -17.01 7.85
N LEU A 43 -25.27 -17.83 8.15
CA LEU A 43 -25.49 -18.40 9.49
C LEU A 43 -24.68 -19.70 9.75
N CYS A 44 -23.95 -20.22 8.75
CA CYS A 44 -23.23 -21.49 8.87
C CYS A 44 -21.70 -21.38 8.95
N SER A 45 -21.11 -20.25 8.53
CA SER A 45 -19.65 -20.05 8.64
C SER A 45 -19.23 -19.75 10.08
N VAL A 46 -18.21 -20.44 10.57
CA VAL A 46 -17.69 -20.22 11.93
C VAL A 46 -16.34 -19.55 11.89
N ILE A 47 -16.38 -18.26 12.25
CA ILE A 47 -15.14 -17.51 12.54
C ILE A 47 -14.98 -17.52 14.07
N TYR A 48 -13.92 -18.15 14.56
CA TYR A 48 -13.71 -18.36 15.98
C TYR A 48 -12.28 -17.96 16.41
N PRO A 49 -12.11 -17.30 17.56
CA PRO A 49 -13.10 -16.80 18.54
C PRO A 49 -13.80 -15.50 18.09
N ASN A 50 -14.75 -15.00 18.88
CA ASN A 50 -15.50 -13.77 18.56
C ASN A 50 -14.61 -12.53 18.36
N ASN A 51 -13.43 -12.49 18.99
CA ASN A 51 -12.43 -11.42 18.84
C ASN A 51 -11.39 -11.75 17.74
N PHE A 52 -11.75 -12.60 16.78
CA PHE A 52 -10.88 -13.07 15.71
C PHE A 52 -10.22 -11.90 14.93
N GLU A 53 -10.99 -10.93 14.45
CA GLU A 53 -10.48 -9.80 13.67
C GLU A 53 -9.38 -9.06 14.43
N ARG A 54 -9.57 -8.80 15.73
CA ARG A 54 -8.59 -8.15 16.59
C ARG A 54 -7.32 -9.00 16.76
N LYS A 55 -7.47 -10.32 16.93
CA LYS A 55 -6.31 -11.23 17.10
C LYS A 55 -5.41 -11.31 15.88
N ILE A 56 -5.97 -11.21 14.67
CA ILE A 56 -5.22 -11.22 13.42
C ILE A 56 -4.83 -9.81 12.94
N GLY A 57 -5.36 -8.74 13.54
CA GLY A 57 -5.12 -7.34 13.16
C GLY A 57 -6.00 -6.84 12.02
N PHE A 58 -7.14 -7.46 11.74
CA PHE A 58 -8.04 -7.01 10.67
C PHE A 58 -8.80 -5.74 11.05
N ASP A 59 -9.00 -5.47 12.32
CA ASP A 59 -9.50 -4.20 12.83
C ASP A 59 -8.61 -3.01 12.39
N GLU A 60 -7.28 -3.18 12.42
CA GLU A 60 -6.35 -2.17 11.88
C GLU A 60 -6.50 -2.01 10.35
N ILE A 61 -6.77 -3.09 9.62
CA ILE A 61 -7.07 -3.03 8.17
C ILE A 61 -8.37 -2.26 7.91
N ARG A 62 -9.42 -2.47 8.73
CA ARG A 62 -10.67 -1.69 8.64
C ARG A 62 -10.40 -0.20 8.85
N GLU A 63 -9.61 0.17 9.84
CA GLU A 63 -9.26 1.58 10.08
C GLU A 63 -8.42 2.16 8.92
N LEU A 64 -7.52 1.39 8.34
CA LEU A 64 -6.80 1.79 7.13
C LEU A 64 -7.73 2.00 5.93
N LEU A 65 -8.76 1.19 5.76
CA LEU A 65 -9.79 1.36 4.73
C LEU A 65 -10.64 2.60 4.99
N LYS A 66 -11.16 2.78 6.22
CA LYS A 66 -11.95 3.96 6.60
C LYS A 66 -11.22 5.27 6.37
N ALA A 67 -9.91 5.29 6.62
CA ALA A 67 -9.06 6.46 6.36
C ALA A 67 -8.93 6.79 4.86
N ARG A 68 -9.27 5.85 3.96
CA ARG A 68 -9.21 5.99 2.50
C ARG A 68 -10.57 6.21 1.85
N CYS A 69 -11.64 6.03 2.59
CA CYS A 69 -12.98 6.36 2.11
C CYS A 69 -13.11 7.88 1.95
N LEU A 70 -13.74 8.32 0.88
CA LEU A 70 -14.02 9.71 0.57
C LEU A 70 -15.19 10.26 1.41
N SER A 71 -16.07 9.37 1.89
CA SER A 71 -17.31 9.73 2.57
C SER A 71 -17.58 8.88 3.81
N THR A 72 -18.59 9.30 4.60
CA THR A 72 -19.16 8.50 5.68
C THR A 72 -19.84 7.24 5.17
N LEU A 73 -20.41 7.30 3.95
CA LEU A 73 -21.07 6.18 3.26
C LEU A 73 -20.12 4.98 3.08
N GLY A 74 -18.91 5.24 2.54
CA GLY A 74 -17.89 4.22 2.37
C GLY A 74 -17.41 3.66 3.70
N ARG A 75 -17.27 4.50 4.73
CA ARG A 75 -16.85 4.05 6.08
C ARG A 75 -17.86 3.08 6.70
N GLU A 76 -19.15 3.34 6.57
CA GLU A 76 -20.19 2.41 7.01
C GLU A 76 -20.10 1.08 6.24
N LYS A 77 -19.85 1.10 4.92
CA LYS A 77 -19.66 -0.11 4.13
C LYS A 77 -18.41 -0.90 4.56
N VAL A 78 -17.38 -0.25 5.05
CA VAL A 78 -16.22 -0.94 5.66
C VAL A 78 -16.64 -1.68 6.93
N ASP A 79 -17.52 -1.12 7.77
CA ASP A 79 -18.04 -1.79 8.96
C ASP A 79 -18.98 -2.95 8.62
N GLU A 80 -19.78 -2.82 7.55
CA GLU A 80 -20.67 -3.87 7.04
C GLU A 80 -19.93 -4.98 6.28
N MET A 81 -18.65 -4.78 5.94
CA MET A 81 -17.86 -5.74 5.18
C MET A 81 -17.76 -7.07 5.91
N ALA A 82 -18.16 -8.16 5.25
CA ALA A 82 -18.27 -9.47 5.83
C ALA A 82 -17.48 -10.52 5.06
N PHE A 83 -17.10 -11.56 5.77
CA PHE A 83 -16.43 -12.76 5.25
C PHE A 83 -17.38 -13.58 4.39
N SER A 84 -17.00 -13.95 3.15
CA SER A 84 -17.76 -14.78 2.25
C SER A 84 -17.13 -16.16 2.07
N THR A 85 -17.98 -17.20 2.04
CA THR A 85 -17.60 -18.60 1.75
C THR A 85 -17.94 -19.01 0.33
N ASP A 86 -18.46 -18.09 -0.47
CA ASP A 86 -18.82 -18.32 -1.86
C ASP A 86 -17.68 -17.80 -2.78
N ALA A 87 -17.08 -18.70 -3.55
CA ALA A 87 -15.99 -18.38 -4.45
C ALA A 87 -16.41 -17.43 -5.57
N ASP A 88 -17.64 -17.53 -6.08
CA ASP A 88 -18.13 -16.70 -7.17
C ASP A 88 -18.32 -15.26 -6.68
N VAL A 89 -18.85 -15.09 -5.47
CA VAL A 89 -18.99 -13.78 -4.83
C VAL A 89 -17.62 -13.12 -4.57
N VAL A 90 -16.66 -13.88 -4.06
CA VAL A 90 -15.30 -13.36 -3.83
C VAL A 90 -14.62 -12.98 -5.14
N ASN A 91 -14.74 -13.83 -6.18
CA ASN A 91 -14.21 -13.54 -7.51
C ASN A 91 -14.85 -12.31 -8.15
N GLU A 92 -16.16 -12.11 -7.96
CA GLU A 92 -16.86 -10.90 -8.42
C GLU A 92 -16.30 -9.65 -7.74
N TRP A 93 -16.15 -9.66 -6.41
CA TRP A 93 -15.57 -8.54 -5.66
C TRP A 93 -14.13 -8.23 -6.08
N LEU A 94 -13.33 -9.27 -6.33
CA LEU A 94 -11.95 -9.10 -6.80
C LEU A 94 -11.91 -8.59 -8.25
N SER A 95 -12.86 -9.02 -9.10
CA SER A 95 -12.98 -8.52 -10.47
C SER A 95 -13.34 -7.03 -10.50
N GLN A 96 -14.29 -6.60 -9.67
CA GLN A 96 -14.64 -5.19 -9.47
C GLN A 96 -13.42 -4.36 -9.01
N LEU A 97 -12.66 -4.90 -8.06
CA LEU A 97 -11.45 -4.26 -7.56
C LEU A 97 -10.35 -4.18 -8.64
N ARG A 98 -10.14 -5.22 -9.41
CA ARG A 98 -9.18 -5.28 -10.53
C ARG A 98 -9.52 -4.25 -11.61
N GLU A 99 -10.78 -4.20 -12.03
CA GLU A 99 -11.25 -3.24 -13.02
C GLU A 99 -11.11 -1.81 -12.52
N PHE A 100 -11.41 -1.56 -11.25
CA PHE A 100 -11.25 -0.25 -10.66
C PHE A 100 -9.78 0.18 -10.55
N ARG A 101 -8.86 -0.73 -10.22
CA ARG A 101 -7.43 -0.46 -10.23
C ARG A 101 -6.91 -0.15 -11.64
N ARG A 102 -7.36 -0.92 -12.64
CA ARG A 102 -7.06 -0.66 -14.06
C ARG A 102 -7.53 0.74 -14.46
N LEU A 103 -8.74 1.13 -14.07
CA LEU A 103 -9.31 2.44 -14.31
C LEU A 103 -8.45 3.56 -13.70
N GLN A 104 -7.93 3.38 -12.48
CA GLN A 104 -7.00 4.34 -11.84
C GLN A 104 -5.64 4.43 -12.55
N GLU A 105 -5.14 3.32 -13.15
CA GLU A 105 -3.86 3.28 -13.85
C GLU A 105 -3.93 3.93 -15.24
N GLU A 106 -5.04 3.81 -15.95
CA GLU A 106 -5.26 4.37 -17.28
C GLU A 106 -5.37 5.90 -17.29
N LYS A 107 -5.30 6.57 -16.12
CA LYS A 107 -5.37 8.04 -15.94
C LYS A 107 -6.63 8.68 -16.53
N ASP A 108 -7.68 7.90 -16.65
CA ASP A 108 -8.97 8.41 -17.07
C ASP A 108 -9.59 9.22 -15.91
N ASP A 109 -10.23 10.36 -16.22
CA ASP A 109 -10.91 11.21 -15.23
C ASP A 109 -12.21 10.51 -14.76
N PHE A 110 -12.07 9.51 -13.89
CA PHE A 110 -13.21 8.89 -13.25
C PHE A 110 -13.94 9.91 -12.36
N PRO A 111 -15.25 10.07 -12.48
CA PRO A 111 -15.97 11.18 -11.85
C PRO A 111 -16.27 10.95 -10.37
N MET A 112 -15.22 10.91 -9.53
CA MET A 112 -15.30 10.73 -8.07
C MET A 112 -15.11 12.04 -7.31
N GLN A 113 -15.96 13.06 -7.57
CA GLN A 113 -15.71 14.39 -7.01
C GLN A 113 -16.54 14.69 -5.75
N TYR A 114 -17.79 14.22 -5.66
CA TYR A 114 -18.74 14.66 -4.64
C TYR A 114 -19.48 13.47 -4.02
N PHE A 115 -19.19 13.21 -2.75
CA PHE A 115 -19.75 12.14 -1.94
C PHE A 115 -20.35 12.73 -0.66
N PHE A 116 -21.50 13.38 -0.79
CA PHE A 116 -22.20 13.98 0.35
C PHE A 116 -23.26 13.03 0.87
N ASP A 117 -23.29 12.80 2.18
CA ASP A 117 -24.28 11.94 2.81
C ASP A 117 -25.52 12.77 3.20
N VAL A 118 -26.55 12.67 2.41
CA VAL A 118 -27.86 13.29 2.69
C VAL A 118 -28.94 12.25 2.97
N ARG A 119 -28.59 10.99 3.24
CA ARG A 119 -29.56 9.91 3.45
C ARG A 119 -30.53 10.19 4.60
N GLU A 120 -30.02 10.74 5.70
CA GLU A 120 -30.88 11.09 6.85
C GLU A 120 -31.86 12.20 6.50
N CYS A 121 -31.45 13.18 5.73
CA CYS A 121 -32.31 14.26 5.24
C CYS A 121 -33.35 13.69 4.27
N ILE A 122 -32.97 12.79 3.37
CA ILE A 122 -33.89 12.11 2.45
C ILE A 122 -34.87 11.18 3.19
N LYS A 123 -34.44 10.50 4.25
CA LYS A 123 -35.35 9.73 5.11
C LYS A 123 -36.35 10.64 5.84
N ARG A 124 -35.91 11.82 6.28
CA ARG A 124 -36.75 12.81 6.98
C ARG A 124 -37.93 13.28 6.13
N ILE A 125 -37.75 13.50 4.84
CA ILE A 125 -38.81 13.97 3.94
C ILE A 125 -39.87 12.92 3.63
N ARG A 126 -39.77 11.69 4.11
CA ARG A 126 -40.90 10.72 4.09
C ARG A 126 -42.11 11.23 4.88
N LEU A 127 -41.85 12.06 5.89
CA LEU A 127 -42.92 12.70 6.67
C LEU A 127 -43.47 13.90 5.88
N GLU A 128 -44.80 14.00 5.82
CA GLU A 128 -45.47 15.15 5.20
C GLU A 128 -45.12 16.47 5.93
N ASN A 129 -45.08 17.57 5.20
CA ASN A 129 -44.73 18.90 5.70
C ASN A 129 -43.29 19.06 6.19
N THR A 130 -42.42 18.12 5.91
CA THR A 130 -40.96 18.29 6.10
C THR A 130 -40.31 18.68 4.78
N HIS A 131 -39.20 19.41 4.84
CA HIS A 131 -38.47 19.85 3.66
C HIS A 131 -36.96 19.66 3.84
N LEU A 132 -36.26 19.63 2.71
CA LEU A 132 -34.81 19.74 2.66
C LEU A 132 -34.40 21.21 2.76
N GLU A 133 -33.28 21.49 3.40
CA GLU A 133 -32.64 22.80 3.43
C GLU A 133 -31.84 23.08 2.15
N GLU A 134 -31.52 24.35 1.86
CA GLU A 134 -30.75 24.75 0.66
C GLU A 134 -29.47 23.92 0.46
N ASN A 135 -28.68 23.77 1.53
CA ASN A 135 -27.43 23.03 1.49
C ASN A 135 -27.68 21.54 1.22
N GLU A 136 -28.72 20.94 1.82
CA GLU A 136 -29.09 19.54 1.64
C GLU A 136 -29.54 19.27 0.19
N VAL A 137 -30.28 20.19 -0.41
CA VAL A 137 -30.70 20.12 -1.83
C VAL A 137 -29.46 20.24 -2.75
N TRP A 138 -28.52 21.13 -2.39
CA TRP A 138 -27.29 21.30 -3.17
C TRP A 138 -26.39 20.07 -3.09
N ASP A 139 -26.23 19.49 -1.91
CA ASP A 139 -25.45 18.27 -1.71
C ASP A 139 -26.10 17.06 -2.41
N LEU A 140 -27.43 16.96 -2.35
CA LEU A 140 -28.21 15.96 -3.11
C LEU A 140 -27.95 16.10 -4.61
N ARG A 141 -28.05 17.31 -5.17
CA ARG A 141 -27.80 17.57 -6.58
C ARG A 141 -26.41 17.07 -7.02
N ARG A 142 -25.38 17.44 -6.24
CA ARG A 142 -23.99 17.07 -6.56
C ARG A 142 -23.76 15.55 -6.49
N SER A 143 -24.32 14.91 -5.48
CA SER A 143 -24.23 13.45 -5.35
C SER A 143 -24.99 12.72 -6.46
N LEU A 144 -26.20 13.15 -6.83
CA LEU A 144 -26.97 12.58 -7.94
C LEU A 144 -26.26 12.78 -9.29
N GLU A 145 -25.63 13.93 -9.51
CA GLU A 145 -24.82 14.19 -10.69
C GLU A 145 -23.58 13.25 -10.75
N THR A 146 -22.90 13.04 -9.61
CA THR A 146 -21.81 12.10 -9.49
C THR A 146 -22.25 10.68 -9.82
N ILE A 147 -23.37 10.22 -9.25
CA ILE A 147 -23.96 8.90 -9.55
C ILE A 147 -24.25 8.77 -11.05
N ALA A 148 -24.93 9.77 -11.64
CA ALA A 148 -25.26 9.75 -13.06
C ALA A 148 -24.00 9.71 -13.97
N ASN A 149 -22.97 10.45 -13.58
CA ASN A 149 -21.70 10.47 -14.31
C ASN A 149 -20.95 9.13 -14.18
N ILE A 150 -20.93 8.52 -13.00
CA ILE A 150 -20.33 7.18 -12.77
C ILE A 150 -21.06 6.13 -13.62
N VAL A 151 -22.41 6.07 -13.53
CA VAL A 151 -23.21 5.13 -14.34
C VAL A 151 -22.95 5.33 -15.83
N LYS A 152 -22.94 6.58 -16.30
CA LYS A 152 -22.65 6.91 -17.70
C LYS A 152 -21.22 6.50 -18.10
N TYR A 153 -20.26 6.69 -17.20
CA TYR A 153 -18.85 6.32 -17.44
C TYR A 153 -18.70 4.82 -17.60
N LEU A 154 -19.23 4.04 -16.66
CA LEU A 154 -19.18 2.57 -16.65
C LEU A 154 -19.99 1.94 -17.79
N SER A 155 -20.95 2.66 -18.37
CA SER A 155 -21.74 2.23 -19.53
C SER A 155 -21.06 2.49 -20.88
N ARG A 156 -19.81 2.93 -20.93
CA ARG A 156 -19.05 3.11 -22.18
C ARG A 156 -18.69 1.76 -22.78
N SER A 157 -18.76 1.65 -24.13
CA SER A 157 -18.33 0.49 -24.89
C SER A 157 -17.22 0.90 -25.87
N GLU A 158 -16.33 -0.03 -26.22
CA GLU A 158 -15.22 0.21 -27.17
C GLU A 158 -15.70 0.58 -28.58
N GLU A 159 -16.87 0.11 -29.02
CA GLU A 159 -17.35 0.25 -30.41
C GLU A 159 -18.49 1.26 -30.62
N GLY A 160 -18.88 2.04 -29.60
CA GLY A 160 -19.98 3.03 -29.77
C GLY A 160 -21.36 2.42 -30.06
N GLY A 161 -21.54 1.13 -29.87
CA GLY A 161 -22.77 0.35 -30.15
C GLY A 161 -23.68 0.17 -28.95
N VAL A 162 -24.77 -0.59 -29.15
CA VAL A 162 -25.80 -0.85 -28.14
C VAL A 162 -25.25 -1.63 -26.95
N LYS A 163 -25.57 -1.16 -25.77
CA LYS A 163 -25.13 -1.58 -24.43
C LYS A 163 -25.45 -3.06 -24.16
N SER A 164 -24.47 -3.90 -24.06
CA SER A 164 -24.55 -5.22 -23.45
C SER A 164 -23.39 -5.43 -22.49
N GLU A 165 -23.51 -6.34 -21.54
CA GLU A 165 -22.48 -6.70 -20.57
C GLU A 165 -21.16 -7.10 -21.29
N ASP A 166 -21.28 -7.81 -22.40
CA ASP A 166 -20.14 -8.31 -23.21
C ASP A 166 -19.36 -7.22 -23.95
N THR A 167 -19.89 -5.99 -24.06
CA THR A 167 -19.28 -4.86 -24.77
C THR A 167 -18.74 -3.77 -23.85
N SER A 168 -18.92 -3.89 -22.55
CA SER A 168 -18.40 -2.93 -21.58
C SER A 168 -16.90 -3.11 -21.38
N ILE A 169 -16.15 -1.99 -21.26
CA ILE A 169 -14.73 -1.97 -20.94
C ILE A 169 -14.48 -2.52 -19.51
N TYR A 170 -15.46 -2.34 -18.62
CA TYR A 170 -15.43 -2.72 -17.20
C TYR A 170 -16.68 -3.53 -16.83
N PRO A 171 -16.77 -4.81 -17.23
CA PRO A 171 -18.00 -5.60 -17.10
C PRO A 171 -18.42 -5.84 -15.65
N ALA A 172 -17.50 -6.07 -14.71
CA ALA A 172 -17.82 -6.29 -13.29
C ALA A 172 -18.36 -5.00 -12.61
N LEU A 173 -17.76 -3.85 -12.92
CA LEU A 173 -18.25 -2.56 -12.43
C LEU A 173 -19.56 -2.16 -13.13
N TYR A 174 -19.73 -2.52 -14.38
CA TYR A 174 -20.98 -2.28 -15.12
C TYR A 174 -22.16 -3.03 -14.50
N ARG A 175 -21.99 -4.30 -14.11
CA ARG A 175 -23.04 -5.08 -13.43
C ARG A 175 -23.54 -4.39 -12.17
N MET A 176 -22.69 -3.65 -11.44
CA MET A 176 -23.11 -2.87 -10.27
C MET A 176 -24.07 -1.73 -10.62
N THR A 177 -24.10 -1.27 -11.87
CA THR A 177 -25.03 -0.20 -12.32
C THR A 177 -26.42 -0.74 -12.60
N GLU A 178 -26.64 -2.04 -12.65
CA GLU A 178 -27.94 -2.63 -12.86
C GLU A 178 -28.88 -2.31 -11.71
N GLY A 179 -30.04 -1.75 -12.04
CA GLY A 179 -31.02 -1.32 -11.05
C GLY A 179 -30.73 0.03 -10.37
N VAL A 180 -29.61 0.69 -10.71
CA VAL A 180 -29.31 2.04 -10.23
C VAL A 180 -30.08 3.06 -11.06
N THR A 181 -30.95 3.80 -10.40
CA THR A 181 -31.73 4.85 -11.04
C THR A 181 -30.94 6.15 -11.08
N THR A 182 -30.86 6.76 -12.26
CA THR A 182 -30.34 8.13 -12.40
C THR A 182 -31.51 9.11 -12.46
N PHE A 183 -31.35 10.32 -11.93
CA PHE A 183 -32.43 11.28 -11.75
C PHE A 183 -32.18 12.59 -12.52
N PRO A 184 -32.09 12.59 -13.87
CA PRO A 184 -31.81 13.80 -14.64
C PRO A 184 -32.94 14.84 -14.55
N ALA A 185 -34.19 14.42 -14.32
CA ALA A 185 -35.30 15.30 -14.11
C ALA A 185 -35.22 16.06 -12.78
N ILE A 186 -34.84 15.36 -11.71
CA ILE A 186 -34.60 15.95 -10.38
C ILE A 186 -33.45 16.93 -10.42
N ILE A 187 -32.33 16.55 -11.04
CA ILE A 187 -31.15 17.45 -11.19
C ILE A 187 -31.59 18.75 -11.91
N ARG A 188 -32.27 18.64 -13.05
CA ARG A 188 -32.81 19.84 -13.76
C ARG A 188 -33.77 20.66 -12.92
N ARG A 189 -34.62 20.01 -12.11
CA ARG A 189 -35.54 20.68 -11.20
C ARG A 189 -34.76 21.46 -10.13
N ILE A 190 -33.74 20.87 -9.52
CA ILE A 190 -32.83 21.55 -8.57
C ILE A 190 -32.14 22.72 -9.27
N ASP A 191 -31.61 22.52 -10.48
CA ASP A 191 -30.97 23.58 -11.25
C ASP A 191 -31.91 24.75 -11.60
N SER A 192 -33.24 24.52 -11.64
CA SER A 192 -34.20 25.59 -11.78
C SER A 192 -34.41 26.39 -10.49
N ILE A 193 -34.14 25.79 -9.32
CA ILE A 193 -34.33 26.37 -7.99
C ILE A 193 -33.05 27.02 -7.49
N LEU A 194 -31.88 26.31 -7.60
CA LEU A 194 -30.59 26.74 -7.07
C LEU A 194 -29.71 27.31 -8.17
N ASP A 195 -28.86 28.24 -7.78
CA ASP A 195 -27.77 28.76 -8.62
C ASP A 195 -26.50 27.87 -8.51
N LYS A 196 -25.43 28.25 -9.22
CA LYS A 196 -24.15 27.55 -9.22
C LYS A 196 -23.40 27.57 -7.86
N PHE A 197 -23.89 28.36 -6.90
CA PHE A 197 -23.33 28.44 -5.53
C PHE A 197 -24.24 27.77 -4.50
N GLY A 198 -25.31 27.13 -4.93
CA GLY A 198 -26.28 26.46 -4.04
C GLY A 198 -27.27 27.42 -3.37
N LYS A 199 -27.43 28.65 -3.89
CA LYS A 199 -28.38 29.61 -3.38
C LYS A 199 -29.67 29.61 -4.23
N ILE A 200 -30.81 29.84 -3.56
CA ILE A 200 -32.08 29.88 -4.26
C ILE A 200 -32.14 31.10 -5.20
N LYS A 201 -32.37 30.83 -6.48
CA LYS A 201 -32.50 31.85 -7.53
C LYS A 201 -33.74 32.71 -7.33
N ASP A 202 -33.66 33.97 -7.73
CA ASP A 202 -34.84 34.86 -7.78
C ASP A 202 -35.96 34.30 -8.70
N SER A 203 -35.53 33.64 -9.78
CA SER A 203 -36.42 32.98 -10.74
C SER A 203 -37.05 31.68 -10.23
N ALA A 204 -36.75 31.22 -9.02
CA ALA A 204 -37.32 30.00 -8.45
C ALA A 204 -38.82 30.11 -8.22
N SER A 205 -39.30 31.34 -7.91
CA SER A 205 -40.75 31.69 -7.97
C SER A 205 -40.94 33.17 -8.30
N MET A 206 -42.07 33.51 -8.94
CA MET A 206 -42.40 34.91 -9.25
C MET A 206 -42.59 35.72 -7.94
N THR A 207 -43.15 35.09 -6.91
CA THR A 207 -43.32 35.70 -5.58
C THR A 207 -42.00 36.06 -4.94
N LEU A 208 -41.01 35.16 -4.98
CA LEU A 208 -39.65 35.39 -4.43
C LEU A 208 -38.96 36.55 -5.15
N ALA A 209 -39.04 36.56 -6.49
CA ALA A 209 -38.49 37.65 -7.29
C ALA A 209 -39.07 39.02 -6.91
N GLY A 210 -40.40 39.07 -6.71
CA GLY A 210 -41.10 40.27 -6.25
C GLY A 210 -40.62 40.71 -4.86
N ILE A 211 -40.58 39.81 -3.90
CA ILE A 211 -40.13 40.08 -2.52
C ILE A 211 -38.69 40.61 -2.50
N ARG A 212 -37.73 39.97 -3.21
CA ARG A 212 -36.35 40.41 -3.30
C ARG A 212 -36.17 41.75 -3.98
N HIS A 213 -36.97 42.00 -5.04
CA HIS A 213 -37.03 43.31 -5.68
C HIS A 213 -37.49 44.40 -4.71
N ASP A 214 -38.59 44.17 -3.97
CA ASP A 214 -39.12 45.09 -2.99
C ASP A 214 -38.14 45.30 -1.83
N LEU A 215 -37.47 44.24 -1.36
CA LEU A 215 -36.44 44.28 -0.30
C LEU A 215 -35.27 45.17 -0.74
N SER A 216 -34.69 44.92 -1.92
CA SER A 216 -33.61 45.74 -2.46
C SER A 216 -33.98 47.21 -2.63
N LYS A 217 -35.21 47.46 -3.08
CA LYS A 217 -35.75 48.81 -3.22
C LYS A 217 -35.94 49.51 -1.86
N MET A 218 -36.41 48.81 -0.86
CA MET A 218 -36.57 49.34 0.52
C MET A 218 -35.23 49.61 1.17
N GLU A 219 -34.30 48.68 1.13
CA GLU A 219 -32.92 48.86 1.62
C GLU A 219 -32.22 50.07 0.97
N GLY A 220 -32.33 50.20 -0.35
CA GLY A 220 -31.81 51.36 -1.08
C GLY A 220 -32.51 52.68 -0.75
N SER A 221 -33.77 52.65 -0.20
CA SER A 221 -34.50 53.81 0.22
C SER A 221 -34.12 54.30 1.61
N ILE A 222 -33.72 53.40 2.54
CA ILE A 222 -33.43 53.72 3.93
C ILE A 222 -32.29 54.76 4.02
N SER A 223 -31.18 54.52 3.35
CA SER A 223 -30.08 55.47 3.35
C SER A 223 -30.46 56.82 2.77
N ARG A 224 -31.24 56.88 1.68
CA ARG A 224 -31.72 58.12 1.05
C ARG A 224 -32.64 58.89 1.98
N THR A 225 -33.60 58.23 2.61
CA THR A 225 -34.53 58.80 3.58
C THR A 225 -33.78 59.37 4.77
N LEU A 226 -32.82 58.64 5.31
CA LEU A 226 -31.99 59.07 6.43
C LEU A 226 -31.20 60.35 6.06
N TYR A 227 -30.55 60.35 4.90
CA TYR A 227 -29.82 61.52 4.44
C TYR A 227 -30.72 62.72 4.19
N THR A 228 -31.95 62.50 3.68
CA THR A 228 -32.95 63.56 3.49
C THR A 228 -33.35 64.19 4.83
N ILE A 229 -33.63 63.35 5.85
CA ILE A 229 -33.95 63.79 7.20
C ILE A 229 -32.80 64.52 7.87
N LEU A 230 -31.57 63.96 7.70
CA LEU A 230 -30.33 64.59 8.21
C LEU A 230 -30.14 65.99 7.60
N HIS A 231 -30.25 66.08 6.27
CA HIS A 231 -30.09 67.40 5.60
C HIS A 231 -31.17 68.39 5.99
N ALA A 232 -32.45 67.98 6.20
CA ALA A 232 -33.48 68.80 6.74
C ALA A 232 -33.13 69.28 8.16
N ALA A 233 -32.74 68.37 9.05
CA ALA A 233 -32.30 68.70 10.41
C ALA A 233 -31.11 69.64 10.45
N GLN A 234 -30.15 69.48 9.52
CA GLN A 234 -29.00 70.38 9.37
C GLN A 234 -29.40 71.76 8.88
N LYS A 235 -30.36 71.88 7.95
CA LYS A 235 -30.90 73.14 7.45
C LYS A 235 -31.67 73.88 8.54
N ASP A 236 -32.41 73.16 9.37
CA ASP A 236 -33.15 73.72 10.48
C ASP A 236 -32.32 74.03 11.74
N GLY A 237 -30.96 73.81 11.61
CA GLY A 237 -30.00 74.08 12.69
C GLY A 237 -30.13 73.13 13.90
N LEU A 238 -30.78 71.99 13.73
CA LEU A 238 -30.97 70.98 14.80
C LEU A 238 -29.75 70.07 14.95
N VAL A 239 -28.99 69.92 13.87
CA VAL A 239 -27.80 69.07 13.78
C VAL A 239 -26.70 69.86 13.08
N ASP A 240 -25.46 69.76 13.55
CA ASP A 240 -24.29 70.42 12.95
C ASP A 240 -24.06 69.91 11.51
N LYS A 241 -23.56 70.80 10.65
CA LYS A 241 -23.33 70.52 9.22
C LYS A 241 -22.37 69.38 8.94
N ASP A 242 -21.46 69.10 9.92
CA ASP A 242 -20.38 68.09 9.78
C ASP A 242 -20.80 66.69 10.28
N VAL A 243 -22.06 66.56 10.82
CA VAL A 243 -22.56 65.29 11.30
C VAL A 243 -22.93 64.38 10.13
N THR A 244 -22.43 63.16 10.19
CA THR A 244 -22.76 62.06 9.27
C THR A 244 -23.54 60.96 10.01
N PRO A 245 -24.34 60.16 9.28
CA PRO A 245 -25.02 59.01 9.84
C PRO A 245 -23.99 58.04 10.50
N ALA A 246 -24.38 57.49 11.61
CA ALA A 246 -23.58 56.45 12.31
C ALA A 246 -24.37 55.14 12.30
N VAL A 247 -23.62 54.01 12.51
CA VAL A 247 -24.22 52.68 12.71
C VAL A 247 -24.15 52.32 14.17
N ARG A 248 -25.29 51.99 14.78
CA ARG A 248 -25.39 51.45 16.14
C ARG A 248 -26.30 50.23 16.12
N ASP A 249 -25.83 49.13 16.68
CA ASP A 249 -26.55 47.85 16.71
C ASP A 249 -27.09 47.40 15.33
N GLY A 250 -26.30 47.67 14.28
CA GLY A 250 -26.71 47.35 12.91
C GLY A 250 -27.72 48.29 12.29
N ARG A 251 -28.05 49.41 12.96
CA ARG A 251 -29.03 50.41 12.46
C ARG A 251 -28.34 51.72 12.10
N LEU A 252 -28.85 52.36 11.08
CA LEU A 252 -28.44 53.71 10.68
C LEU A 252 -29.15 54.75 11.58
N VAL A 253 -28.35 55.54 12.31
CA VAL A 253 -28.83 56.52 13.28
C VAL A 253 -28.22 57.88 13.04
N ILE A 254 -28.91 58.93 13.44
CA ILE A 254 -28.41 60.31 13.43
C ILE A 254 -27.86 60.66 14.82
N PRO A 255 -26.55 60.97 14.98
CA PRO A 255 -26.00 61.47 16.23
C PRO A 255 -26.47 62.90 16.45
N VAL A 256 -27.16 63.18 17.57
CA VAL A 256 -27.72 64.52 17.90
C VAL A 256 -27.38 64.90 19.35
N SER A 257 -27.40 66.20 19.62
CA SER A 257 -27.29 66.72 20.98
C SER A 257 -28.53 66.37 21.84
N PRO A 258 -28.39 66.01 23.13
CA PRO A 258 -29.55 65.71 24.02
C PRO A 258 -30.62 66.77 24.05
N ALA A 259 -30.21 68.02 23.84
CA ALA A 259 -31.21 69.17 23.79
C ALA A 259 -32.15 69.12 22.61
N VAL A 260 -31.81 68.42 21.55
CA VAL A 260 -32.59 68.31 20.28
C VAL A 260 -33.36 67.01 20.22
N LYS A 261 -33.13 66.06 21.15
CA LYS A 261 -33.72 64.73 21.20
C LYS A 261 -35.22 64.68 20.94
N ARG A 262 -35.99 65.71 21.38
CA ARG A 262 -37.47 65.79 21.19
C ARG A 262 -37.91 66.45 19.88
N LYS A 263 -36.94 67.00 19.12
CA LYS A 263 -37.28 67.72 17.88
C LYS A 263 -37.18 66.84 16.62
N ILE A 264 -36.50 65.69 16.72
CA ILE A 264 -36.45 64.68 15.69
C ILE A 264 -37.30 63.50 16.18
N ASN A 265 -38.37 63.22 15.46
CA ASN A 265 -39.22 62.07 15.76
C ASN A 265 -38.46 60.79 15.49
N GLY A 266 -38.32 59.93 16.47
CA GLY A 266 -37.60 58.69 16.31
C GLY A 266 -37.35 57.94 17.62
N ILE A 267 -36.72 56.81 17.50
CA ILE A 267 -36.29 55.93 18.61
C ILE A 267 -34.81 56.21 18.97
N VAL A 268 -34.57 56.39 20.24
CA VAL A 268 -33.18 56.49 20.79
C VAL A 268 -32.63 55.07 20.99
N HIS A 269 -31.55 54.77 20.33
CA HIS A 269 -30.88 53.45 20.44
C HIS A 269 -29.72 53.45 21.42
N ASP A 270 -28.98 54.59 21.48
CA ASP A 270 -27.77 54.63 22.30
C ASP A 270 -27.50 56.09 22.71
N GLU A 271 -26.72 56.24 23.81
CA GLU A 271 -26.14 57.51 24.23
C GLU A 271 -24.65 57.38 24.38
N SER A 272 -23.87 58.38 23.98
CA SER A 272 -22.44 58.38 24.13
C SER A 272 -22.06 58.28 25.61
N ALA A 273 -20.96 57.63 25.94
CA ALA A 273 -20.45 57.43 27.30
C ALA A 273 -20.33 58.73 28.11
N THR A 274 -20.25 59.89 27.44
CA THR A 274 -20.21 61.23 28.06
C THR A 274 -21.57 61.89 28.16
N GLY A 275 -22.64 61.25 27.67
CA GLY A 275 -24.00 61.78 27.60
C GLY A 275 -24.14 63.03 26.70
N LYS A 276 -23.13 63.35 25.87
CA LYS A 276 -23.17 64.55 25.00
C LYS A 276 -23.79 64.28 23.63
N THR A 277 -23.97 63.01 23.27
CA THR A 277 -24.54 62.63 21.94
C THR A 277 -25.54 61.52 22.15
N VAL A 278 -26.70 61.64 21.54
CA VAL A 278 -27.77 60.66 21.52
C VAL A 278 -27.94 60.20 20.06
N PHE A 279 -28.06 58.88 19.90
CA PHE A 279 -28.19 58.24 18.56
C PHE A 279 -29.67 57.95 18.31
N ILE A 280 -30.30 58.70 17.36
CA ILE A 280 -31.70 58.60 17.06
C ILE A 280 -31.89 57.93 15.70
N GLU A 281 -32.73 56.91 15.66
CA GLU A 281 -33.31 56.35 14.40
C GLU A 281 -34.62 57.10 14.11
N PRO A 282 -34.74 57.88 13.04
CA PRO A 282 -35.98 58.58 12.68
C PRO A 282 -37.13 57.62 12.44
N THR A 283 -38.37 58.03 12.73
CA THR A 283 -39.58 57.21 12.63
C THR A 283 -39.77 56.60 11.24
N GLU A 284 -39.49 57.38 10.18
CA GLU A 284 -39.60 56.94 8.78
C GLU A 284 -38.53 55.83 8.47
N VAL A 285 -37.36 55.89 9.13
CA VAL A 285 -36.29 54.84 9.02
C VAL A 285 -36.71 53.62 9.81
N VAL A 286 -37.33 53.78 11.01
CA VAL A 286 -37.88 52.68 11.80
C VAL A 286 -38.98 51.94 11.03
N GLU A 287 -39.88 52.67 10.39
CA GLU A 287 -40.95 52.07 9.54
C GLU A 287 -40.34 51.29 8.35
N ALA A 288 -39.34 51.89 7.68
CA ALA A 288 -38.66 51.25 6.57
C ALA A 288 -37.92 49.97 7.03
N ASN A 289 -37.19 50.00 8.15
CA ASN A 289 -36.51 48.84 8.73
C ASN A 289 -37.52 47.74 9.15
N ASN A 290 -38.69 48.12 9.71
CA ASN A 290 -39.76 47.15 10.00
C ASN A 290 -40.29 46.51 8.73
N LYS A 291 -40.42 47.27 7.65
CA LYS A 291 -40.87 46.73 6.36
C LYS A 291 -39.86 45.81 5.74
N VAL A 292 -38.53 46.08 5.88
CA VAL A 292 -37.46 45.17 5.48
C VAL A 292 -37.57 43.86 6.24
N ARG A 293 -37.75 43.87 7.57
CA ARG A 293 -37.94 42.66 8.37
C ARG A 293 -39.21 41.87 7.97
N GLU A 294 -40.30 42.54 7.65
CA GLU A 294 -41.49 41.88 7.13
C GLU A 294 -41.19 41.17 5.81
N LEU A 295 -40.46 41.82 4.91
CA LEU A 295 -40.05 41.27 3.62
C LEU A 295 -39.08 40.13 3.78
N GLU A 296 -38.07 40.23 4.66
CA GLU A 296 -37.15 39.12 5.03
C GLU A 296 -37.92 37.93 5.57
N ALA A 297 -38.91 38.17 6.47
CA ALA A 297 -39.75 37.10 6.99
C ALA A 297 -40.66 36.48 5.90
N ALA A 298 -41.09 37.28 4.94
CA ALA A 298 -41.83 36.80 3.78
C ALA A 298 -40.94 36.00 2.83
N GLU A 299 -39.71 36.45 2.61
CA GLU A 299 -38.70 35.71 1.83
C GLU A 299 -38.43 34.33 2.43
N ARG A 300 -38.18 34.25 3.74
CA ARG A 300 -37.96 32.96 4.42
C ARG A 300 -39.15 32.03 4.28
N ARG A 301 -40.37 32.52 4.43
CA ARG A 301 -41.59 31.73 4.26
C ARG A 301 -41.71 31.20 2.83
N GLU A 302 -41.43 32.05 1.82
CA GLU A 302 -41.49 31.64 0.43
C GLU A 302 -40.42 30.64 0.07
N ILE A 303 -39.18 30.79 0.59
CA ILE A 303 -38.09 29.81 0.48
C ILE A 303 -38.54 28.45 1.05
N ILE A 304 -39.08 28.43 2.27
CA ILE A 304 -39.57 27.19 2.89
C ILE A 304 -40.68 26.57 2.02
N ARG A 305 -41.61 27.39 1.47
CA ARG A 305 -42.64 26.90 0.58
C ARG A 305 -42.07 26.24 -0.67
N ILE A 306 -41.07 26.86 -1.31
CA ILE A 306 -40.41 26.32 -2.51
C ILE A 306 -39.73 24.98 -2.17
N LEU A 307 -38.99 24.93 -1.07
CA LEU A 307 -38.26 23.71 -0.62
C LEU A 307 -39.27 22.61 -0.21
N THR A 308 -40.43 22.96 0.40
CA THR A 308 -41.48 21.99 0.74
C THR A 308 -42.10 21.38 -0.52
N VAL A 309 -42.47 22.20 -1.48
CA VAL A 309 -43.01 21.71 -2.76
C VAL A 309 -42.01 20.80 -3.47
N PHE A 310 -40.74 21.18 -3.52
CA PHE A 310 -39.70 20.36 -4.09
C PHE A 310 -39.55 19.03 -3.34
N SER A 311 -39.59 19.07 -2.00
CA SER A 311 -39.48 17.85 -1.18
C SER A 311 -40.70 16.92 -1.38
N ASP A 312 -41.88 17.47 -1.61
CA ASP A 312 -43.09 16.71 -1.93
C ASP A 312 -42.95 16.02 -3.31
N GLU A 313 -42.37 16.72 -4.31
CA GLU A 313 -42.05 16.17 -5.63
C GLU A 313 -41.02 15.04 -5.54
N LEU A 314 -40.08 15.11 -4.57
CA LEU A 314 -39.03 14.14 -4.37
C LEU A 314 -39.52 12.89 -3.62
N ARG A 315 -40.53 13.02 -2.75
CA ARG A 315 -40.99 11.95 -1.83
C ARG A 315 -41.28 10.60 -2.49
N PRO A 316 -41.92 10.51 -3.67
CA PRO A 316 -42.15 9.24 -4.34
C PRO A 316 -40.83 8.48 -4.69
N ASN A 317 -39.73 9.20 -4.89
CA ASN A 317 -38.47 8.63 -5.35
C ASN A 317 -37.46 8.35 -4.21
N VAL A 318 -37.86 8.51 -2.94
CA VAL A 318 -36.94 8.39 -1.78
C VAL A 318 -36.28 7.04 -1.73
N THR A 319 -36.99 5.96 -2.03
CA THR A 319 -36.42 4.59 -1.98
C THR A 319 -35.39 4.38 -3.07
N GLU A 320 -35.68 4.80 -4.29
CA GLU A 320 -34.74 4.69 -5.43
C GLU A 320 -33.50 5.59 -5.23
N ILE A 321 -33.68 6.77 -4.65
CA ILE A 321 -32.55 7.65 -4.29
C ILE A 321 -31.65 6.97 -3.26
N LEU A 322 -32.19 6.38 -2.20
CA LEU A 322 -31.44 5.68 -1.18
C LEU A 322 -30.68 4.47 -1.76
N ASN A 323 -31.29 3.71 -2.70
CA ASN A 323 -30.62 2.64 -3.42
C ASN A 323 -29.43 3.16 -4.25
N SER A 324 -29.60 4.32 -4.90
CA SER A 324 -28.50 4.94 -5.66
C SER A 324 -27.37 5.45 -4.75
N TYR A 325 -27.67 5.85 -3.52
CA TYR A 325 -26.67 6.15 -2.49
C TYR A 325 -25.95 4.90 -1.99
N ASP A 326 -26.63 3.74 -1.93
CA ASP A 326 -25.96 2.47 -1.61
C ASP A 326 -24.92 2.09 -2.68
N PHE A 327 -25.27 2.27 -3.97
CA PHE A 327 -24.30 2.12 -5.06
C PHE A 327 -23.10 3.06 -4.91
N LEU A 328 -23.34 4.34 -4.58
CA LEU A 328 -22.27 5.31 -4.36
C LEU A 328 -21.35 4.89 -3.19
N ALA A 329 -21.95 4.35 -2.11
CA ALA A 329 -21.21 3.82 -0.96
C ALA A 329 -20.33 2.61 -1.33
N GLN A 330 -20.83 1.72 -2.21
CA GLN A 330 -20.07 0.58 -2.69
C GLN A 330 -18.90 1.00 -3.58
N ILE A 331 -19.08 1.99 -4.44
CA ILE A 331 -17.98 2.56 -5.25
C ILE A 331 -16.91 3.18 -4.35
N ASP A 332 -17.29 3.89 -3.28
CA ASP A 332 -16.34 4.44 -2.30
C ASP A 332 -15.56 3.34 -1.55
N LEU A 333 -16.24 2.24 -1.19
CA LEU A 333 -15.58 1.07 -0.62
C LEU A 333 -14.56 0.45 -1.59
N ILE A 334 -14.92 0.27 -2.87
CA ILE A 334 -14.02 -0.29 -3.89
C ILE A 334 -12.82 0.65 -4.10
N HIS A 335 -13.03 1.96 -4.11
CA HIS A 335 -11.96 2.95 -4.14
C HIS A 335 -11.00 2.77 -2.95
N ALA A 336 -11.54 2.68 -1.72
CA ALA A 336 -10.72 2.48 -0.53
C ALA A 336 -9.93 1.16 -0.57
N LYS A 337 -10.54 0.07 -1.07
CA LYS A 337 -9.87 -1.22 -1.30
C LYS A 337 -8.74 -1.09 -2.34
N ALA A 338 -8.95 -0.35 -3.43
CA ALA A 338 -7.93 -0.12 -4.46
C ALA A 338 -6.74 0.68 -3.92
N GLU A 339 -6.99 1.73 -3.15
CA GLU A 339 -5.94 2.52 -2.51
C GLU A 339 -5.16 1.71 -1.46
N LEU A 340 -5.84 0.83 -0.70
CA LEU A 340 -5.16 -0.09 0.22
C LEU A 340 -4.30 -1.10 -0.55
N ALA A 341 -4.81 -1.67 -1.65
CA ALA A 341 -4.08 -2.60 -2.50
C ALA A 341 -2.80 -1.96 -3.08
N LYS A 342 -2.88 -0.71 -3.51
CA LYS A 342 -1.73 0.08 -3.97
C LYS A 342 -0.72 0.31 -2.86
N LEU A 343 -1.17 0.69 -1.66
CA LEU A 343 -0.31 0.92 -0.49
C LEU A 343 0.46 -0.33 -0.08
N THR A 344 -0.23 -1.49 -0.03
CA THR A 344 0.35 -2.76 0.39
C THR A 344 1.02 -3.53 -0.75
N LYS A 345 1.02 -2.98 -1.97
CA LYS A 345 1.51 -3.63 -3.20
C LYS A 345 0.85 -4.98 -3.41
N ALA A 346 -0.43 -5.04 -3.09
CA ALA A 346 -1.22 -6.26 -3.17
C ALA A 346 -1.44 -6.70 -4.61
N PHE A 347 -1.52 -8.03 -4.77
CA PHE A 347 -1.82 -8.72 -6.01
C PHE A 347 -3.11 -9.52 -5.86
N GLU A 348 -3.73 -9.90 -6.94
CA GLU A 348 -4.91 -10.75 -6.96
C GLU A 348 -4.48 -12.19 -7.27
N PRO A 349 -4.53 -13.11 -6.28
CA PRO A 349 -4.26 -14.52 -6.54
C PRO A 349 -5.42 -15.16 -7.32
N GLU A 350 -5.15 -16.28 -8.02
CA GLU A 350 -6.21 -17.10 -8.61
C GLU A 350 -7.02 -17.77 -7.49
N VAL A 351 -8.33 -17.49 -7.44
CA VAL A 351 -9.22 -18.01 -6.39
C VAL A 351 -10.00 -19.22 -6.91
N LYS A 352 -9.96 -20.33 -6.14
CA LYS A 352 -10.68 -21.57 -6.43
C LYS A 352 -11.67 -21.90 -5.32
N ALA A 353 -12.74 -22.61 -5.66
CA ALA A 353 -13.74 -23.02 -4.67
C ALA A 353 -13.23 -24.09 -3.67
N GLU A 354 -12.22 -24.90 -4.09
CA GLU A 354 -11.64 -25.95 -3.25
C GLU A 354 -10.61 -25.37 -2.27
N PRO A 355 -10.63 -25.77 -0.97
CA PRO A 355 -9.68 -25.29 0.01
C PRO A 355 -8.24 -25.65 -0.32
N HIS A 356 -7.39 -24.67 -0.52
CA HIS A 356 -5.94 -24.81 -0.64
C HIS A 356 -5.26 -23.44 -0.43
N LEU A 357 -3.97 -23.45 -0.14
CA LEU A 357 -3.12 -22.27 -0.12
C LEU A 357 -1.84 -22.60 -0.90
N ASP A 358 -1.51 -21.78 -1.87
CA ASP A 358 -0.21 -21.79 -2.55
C ASP A 358 0.23 -20.36 -2.75
N TRP A 359 0.85 -19.81 -1.71
CA TRP A 359 1.28 -18.41 -1.69
C TRP A 359 2.77 -18.29 -1.81
N ILE A 360 3.18 -17.54 -2.79
CA ILE A 360 4.56 -17.19 -3.06
C ILE A 360 4.78 -15.76 -2.58
N ARG A 361 5.78 -15.52 -1.75
CA ARG A 361 6.18 -14.21 -1.25
C ARG A 361 5.05 -13.45 -0.55
N ALA A 362 4.25 -14.14 0.24
CA ALA A 362 3.22 -13.50 1.06
C ALA A 362 3.83 -12.56 2.10
N ILE A 363 3.28 -11.38 2.26
CA ILE A 363 3.79 -10.34 3.17
C ILE A 363 2.67 -9.92 4.11
N HIS A 364 2.94 -9.83 5.41
CA HIS A 364 2.00 -9.29 6.38
C HIS A 364 1.86 -7.77 6.17
N PRO A 365 0.69 -7.22 5.77
CA PRO A 365 0.56 -5.83 5.36
C PRO A 365 0.87 -4.83 6.48
N LEU A 366 0.39 -5.09 7.70
CA LEU A 366 0.65 -4.19 8.84
C LEU A 366 2.13 -4.19 9.25
N LEU A 367 2.77 -5.37 9.22
CA LEU A 367 4.21 -5.49 9.48
C LEU A 367 5.02 -4.78 8.38
N GLN A 368 4.59 -4.89 7.12
CA GLN A 368 5.21 -4.16 6.01
C GLN A 368 5.19 -2.66 6.25
N LEU A 369 4.02 -2.09 6.54
CA LEU A 369 3.86 -0.66 6.79
C LEU A 369 4.67 -0.18 8.01
N SER A 370 4.75 -1.01 9.05
CA SER A 370 5.52 -0.70 10.26
C SER A 370 7.04 -0.69 9.99
N LEU A 371 7.56 -1.70 9.28
CA LEU A 371 8.99 -1.82 8.98
C LEU A 371 9.45 -0.85 7.89
N GLU A 372 8.61 -0.55 6.90
CA GLU A 372 8.91 0.48 5.89
C GLU A 372 9.11 1.87 6.53
N LYS A 373 8.34 2.22 7.57
CA LYS A 373 8.57 3.44 8.37
C LYS A 373 9.94 3.46 9.07
N GLN A 374 10.50 2.29 9.36
CA GLN A 374 11.83 2.13 9.96
C GLN A 374 12.94 1.93 8.92
N GLY A 375 12.63 1.99 7.62
CA GLY A 375 13.59 1.72 6.55
C GLY A 375 14.00 0.25 6.41
N LYS A 376 13.27 -0.67 7.05
CA LYS A 376 13.52 -2.12 7.02
C LYS A 376 12.57 -2.81 6.05
N LYS A 377 13.00 -3.96 5.51
CA LYS A 377 12.17 -4.79 4.64
C LYS A 377 11.63 -5.99 5.40
N VAL A 378 10.39 -6.37 5.10
CA VAL A 378 9.78 -7.62 5.58
C VAL A 378 10.37 -8.79 4.81
N VAL A 379 10.60 -9.90 5.50
CA VAL A 379 10.95 -11.18 4.86
C VAL A 379 9.65 -11.84 4.42
N PRO A 380 9.48 -12.13 3.11
CA PRO A 380 8.26 -12.75 2.61
C PRO A 380 8.11 -14.22 3.07
N LEU A 381 6.87 -14.67 3.14
CA LEU A 381 6.49 -16.05 3.48
C LEU A 381 6.09 -16.80 2.21
N ASP A 382 6.72 -17.97 1.98
CA ASP A 382 6.26 -18.97 1.01
C ASP A 382 5.57 -20.09 1.79
N ILE A 383 4.29 -20.38 1.45
CA ILE A 383 3.50 -21.41 2.15
C ILE A 383 2.59 -22.15 1.18
N MET A 384 2.52 -23.49 1.36
CA MET A 384 1.68 -24.36 0.56
C MET A 384 0.91 -25.33 1.47
N LEU A 385 -0.42 -25.35 1.31
CA LEU A 385 -1.33 -26.33 1.91
C LEU A 385 -2.24 -26.89 0.82
N GLN A 386 -2.25 -28.21 0.64
CA GLN A 386 -3.02 -28.88 -0.41
C GLN A 386 -3.74 -30.12 0.08
N GLY A 387 -4.89 -30.42 -0.55
CA GLY A 387 -5.66 -31.62 -0.28
C GLY A 387 -4.95 -32.91 -0.76
N ASP A 388 -5.34 -34.05 -0.18
CA ASP A 388 -4.69 -35.35 -0.44
C ASP A 388 -4.75 -35.83 -1.90
N GLU A 389 -5.72 -35.40 -2.68
CA GLU A 389 -5.90 -35.80 -4.10
C GLU A 389 -4.91 -35.08 -5.02
N GLU A 390 -4.63 -33.82 -4.77
CA GLU A 390 -3.67 -33.04 -5.54
C GLU A 390 -2.23 -33.48 -5.25
N THR A 391 -1.93 -33.80 -3.99
CA THR A 391 -0.64 -34.34 -3.56
C THR A 391 -0.30 -35.65 -4.28
N ARG A 392 -1.29 -36.47 -4.63
CA ARG A 392 -1.09 -37.71 -5.39
C ARG A 392 -0.72 -37.48 -6.85
N ARG A 393 -1.19 -36.39 -7.46
CA ARG A 393 -0.95 -36.07 -8.88
C ARG A 393 0.45 -35.51 -9.11
N GLN A 394 0.99 -34.75 -8.15
CA GLN A 394 2.29 -34.09 -8.28
C GLN A 394 3.48 -34.91 -7.78
N GLY A 395 3.25 -35.97 -6.97
CA GLY A 395 4.31 -36.83 -6.46
C GLY A 395 5.28 -36.12 -5.48
N ASP A 396 4.95 -34.91 -5.05
CA ASP A 396 5.79 -34.13 -4.17
C ASP A 396 5.51 -34.47 -2.70
N LYS A 397 6.56 -34.90 -1.99
CA LYS A 397 6.47 -35.30 -0.58
C LYS A 397 6.32 -34.10 0.38
N ASN A 398 6.36 -32.88 -0.13
CA ASN A 398 6.37 -31.65 0.67
C ASN A 398 5.02 -30.95 0.71
N THR A 399 3.92 -31.57 0.28
CA THR A 399 2.57 -31.00 0.28
C THR A 399 1.65 -31.73 1.24
N GLY A 400 0.82 -31.01 1.97
CA GLY A 400 -0.16 -31.57 2.90
C GLY A 400 -1.12 -30.50 3.41
N ARG A 401 -2.12 -30.95 4.16
CA ARG A 401 -3.17 -30.07 4.70
C ARG A 401 -2.80 -29.40 6.02
N LEU A 402 -1.99 -30.07 6.84
CA LEU A 402 -1.56 -29.59 8.15
C LEU A 402 -0.05 -29.35 8.13
N LEU A 403 0.35 -28.13 8.45
CA LEU A 403 1.75 -27.72 8.54
C LEU A 403 2.13 -27.49 10.00
N ILE A 404 3.08 -28.26 10.51
CA ILE A 404 3.62 -28.13 11.86
C ILE A 404 4.92 -27.32 11.81
N ILE A 405 4.88 -26.09 12.31
CA ILE A 405 6.03 -25.18 12.30
C ILE A 405 6.76 -25.27 13.62
N SER A 406 8.07 -25.52 13.54
CA SER A 406 8.97 -25.52 14.69
C SER A 406 10.16 -24.58 14.47
N GLY A 407 10.84 -24.21 15.55
CA GLY A 407 11.95 -23.27 15.49
C GLY A 407 12.02 -22.36 16.73
N PRO A 408 12.97 -21.40 16.78
CA PRO A 408 13.13 -20.50 17.94
C PRO A 408 11.90 -19.60 18.11
N ASN A 409 11.60 -19.14 19.34
CA ASN A 409 10.45 -18.27 19.63
C ASN A 409 10.55 -16.93 18.88
N ALA A 410 11.72 -16.33 18.83
CA ALA A 410 11.97 -15.11 18.05
C ALA A 410 12.10 -15.36 16.53
N GLY A 411 11.80 -16.54 16.03
CA GLY A 411 11.94 -16.92 14.61
C GLY A 411 10.81 -16.46 13.69
N GLY A 412 9.72 -15.89 14.22
CA GLY A 412 8.58 -15.40 13.44
C GLY A 412 7.43 -16.40 13.27
N LYS A 413 7.35 -17.47 14.08
CA LYS A 413 6.28 -18.49 14.04
C LYS A 413 4.88 -17.88 14.13
N SER A 414 4.60 -17.08 15.17
CA SER A 414 3.30 -16.43 15.39
C SER A 414 2.98 -15.40 14.31
N VAL A 415 4.00 -14.73 13.74
CA VAL A 415 3.83 -13.83 12.59
C VAL A 415 3.40 -14.60 11.34
N CYS A 416 3.96 -15.80 11.11
CA CYS A 416 3.53 -16.67 10.02
C CYS A 416 2.04 -17.03 10.14
N LEU A 417 1.59 -17.47 11.32
CA LEU A 417 0.18 -17.78 11.61
C LEU A 417 -0.72 -16.56 11.36
N LYS A 418 -0.37 -15.40 11.94
CA LYS A 418 -1.13 -14.15 11.74
C LYS A 418 -1.17 -13.75 10.28
N THR A 419 -0.07 -13.94 9.54
CA THR A 419 -0.04 -13.65 8.10
C THR A 419 -1.04 -14.50 7.35
N VAL A 420 -1.08 -15.81 7.61
CA VAL A 420 -2.01 -16.73 6.97
C VAL A 420 -3.46 -16.35 7.31
N GLY A 421 -3.76 -16.13 8.58
CA GLY A 421 -5.11 -15.76 9.02
C GLY A 421 -5.58 -14.43 8.43
N LEU A 422 -4.74 -13.42 8.51
CA LEU A 422 -5.09 -12.07 8.01
C LEU A 422 -5.30 -12.06 6.50
N LEU A 423 -4.38 -12.63 5.73
CA LEU A 423 -4.48 -12.60 4.26
C LEU A 423 -5.65 -13.43 3.76
N GLN A 424 -5.90 -14.61 4.34
CA GLN A 424 -7.07 -15.42 3.96
C GLN A 424 -8.39 -14.71 4.28
N TYR A 425 -8.47 -14.08 5.44
CA TYR A 425 -9.65 -13.33 5.84
C TYR A 425 -9.86 -12.09 4.95
N MET A 426 -8.79 -11.33 4.67
CA MET A 426 -8.82 -10.21 3.73
C MET A 426 -9.36 -10.61 2.37
N LEU A 427 -8.85 -11.72 1.82
CA LEU A 427 -9.26 -12.21 0.51
C LEU A 427 -10.76 -12.54 0.47
N GLN A 428 -11.26 -13.26 1.47
CA GLN A 428 -12.67 -13.64 1.55
C GLN A 428 -13.61 -12.49 1.95
N CYS A 429 -13.04 -11.32 2.31
CA CYS A 429 -13.72 -10.03 2.37
C CYS A 429 -13.60 -9.23 1.05
N GLY A 430 -13.09 -9.82 -0.04
CA GLY A 430 -12.94 -9.18 -1.34
C GLY A 430 -11.84 -8.12 -1.40
N LEU A 431 -10.73 -8.36 -0.71
CA LEU A 431 -9.53 -7.53 -0.76
C LEU A 431 -8.41 -8.26 -1.51
N SER A 432 -7.68 -7.58 -2.35
CA SER A 432 -6.40 -8.10 -2.87
C SER A 432 -5.38 -8.23 -1.73
N ILE A 433 -4.50 -9.20 -1.81
CA ILE A 433 -3.53 -9.53 -0.76
C ILE A 433 -2.09 -9.39 -1.26
N PRO A 434 -1.13 -9.01 -0.42
CA PRO A 434 0.27 -8.86 -0.80
C PRO A 434 0.96 -10.22 -0.96
N VAL A 435 0.78 -10.84 -2.13
CA VAL A 435 1.39 -12.11 -2.54
C VAL A 435 2.03 -11.98 -3.92
N GLY A 436 2.82 -12.96 -4.35
CA GLY A 436 3.42 -12.99 -5.67
C GLY A 436 2.44 -13.38 -6.78
N ASP A 437 2.78 -13.06 -8.01
CA ASP A 437 1.98 -13.17 -9.25
C ASP A 437 1.51 -14.59 -9.65
N ARG A 438 2.01 -15.64 -8.98
CA ARG A 438 1.64 -17.04 -9.25
C ARG A 438 0.93 -17.71 -8.09
N SER A 439 0.51 -16.92 -7.12
CA SER A 439 -0.17 -17.44 -5.95
C SER A 439 -1.58 -17.87 -6.31
N THR A 440 -2.00 -19.02 -5.77
CA THR A 440 -3.37 -19.50 -5.86
C THR A 440 -3.93 -19.74 -4.47
N THR A 441 -5.23 -19.61 -4.30
CA THR A 441 -5.88 -19.77 -3.00
C THR A 441 -7.26 -20.36 -3.15
N GLY A 442 -7.68 -21.14 -2.13
CA GLY A 442 -9.00 -21.70 -2.03
C GLY A 442 -9.88 -20.95 -1.03
N ILE A 443 -11.16 -21.26 -1.05
CA ILE A 443 -12.14 -20.71 -0.12
C ILE A 443 -12.34 -21.68 1.04
N PHE A 444 -12.19 -21.16 2.26
CA PHE A 444 -12.51 -21.88 3.50
C PHE A 444 -13.88 -21.47 4.01
N GLU A 445 -14.62 -22.45 4.55
CA GLU A 445 -15.92 -22.18 5.18
C GLU A 445 -15.75 -21.61 6.58
N ASP A 446 -14.76 -22.14 7.32
CA ASP A 446 -14.48 -21.75 8.69
C ASP A 446 -13.01 -21.38 8.86
N ILE A 447 -12.73 -20.37 9.67
CA ILE A 447 -11.38 -20.05 10.14
C ILE A 447 -11.41 -19.99 11.67
N MET A 448 -10.59 -20.84 12.30
CA MET A 448 -10.51 -20.92 13.75
C MET A 448 -9.08 -20.69 14.21
N ILE A 449 -8.89 -19.78 15.17
CA ILE A 449 -7.56 -19.43 15.66
C ILE A 449 -7.45 -19.65 17.17
N ASP A 450 -6.27 -20.08 17.57
CA ASP A 450 -5.81 -20.09 18.96
C ASP A 450 -4.43 -19.42 19.01
N ILE A 451 -4.42 -18.09 19.10
CA ILE A 451 -3.22 -17.24 19.02
C ILE A 451 -3.24 -16.24 20.18
N GLY A 452 -2.10 -16.13 20.87
CA GLY A 452 -1.87 -15.20 21.97
C GLY A 452 -2.38 -15.67 23.33
N ASP A 453 -1.79 -15.15 24.40
CA ASP A 453 -2.15 -15.45 25.78
C ASP A 453 -3.43 -14.71 26.14
N GLU A 454 -4.50 -15.44 26.45
CA GLU A 454 -5.72 -14.87 27.02
C GLU A 454 -5.56 -14.69 28.54
N GLN A 455 -4.69 -13.78 28.96
CA GLN A 455 -4.65 -13.28 30.33
C GLN A 455 -5.70 -12.17 30.49
N SER A 456 -6.98 -12.50 30.49
CA SER A 456 -7.98 -11.53 30.91
C SER A 456 -8.15 -11.68 32.42
N ILE A 457 -7.94 -10.57 33.13
CA ILE A 457 -8.21 -10.44 34.58
C ILE A 457 -9.67 -10.76 34.91
N GLU A 458 -10.56 -10.75 33.91
CA GLU A 458 -12.01 -10.98 34.06
C GLU A 458 -12.40 -12.48 34.04
N ASN A 459 -11.54 -13.33 33.49
CA ASN A 459 -11.78 -14.80 33.49
C ASN A 459 -10.65 -15.46 34.28
N ASP A 460 -10.94 -16.03 35.43
CA ASP A 460 -10.04 -16.84 36.31
C ASP A 460 -9.49 -18.13 35.63
N LEU A 461 -9.53 -18.21 34.29
CA LEU A 461 -9.05 -19.35 33.53
C LEU A 461 -7.54 -19.24 33.31
N SER A 462 -6.80 -20.25 33.70
CA SER A 462 -5.40 -20.41 33.30
C SER A 462 -5.27 -20.44 31.77
N THR A 463 -4.20 -19.88 31.21
CA THR A 463 -3.86 -19.91 29.77
C THR A 463 -4.07 -21.30 29.16
N TYR A 464 -3.67 -22.38 29.88
CA TYR A 464 -3.87 -23.74 29.44
C TYR A 464 -5.34 -24.12 29.31
N SER A 465 -6.18 -23.71 30.26
CA SER A 465 -7.63 -24.01 30.22
C SER A 465 -8.32 -23.33 29.05
N SER A 466 -7.91 -22.11 28.69
CA SER A 466 -8.40 -21.38 27.51
C SER A 466 -8.01 -22.10 26.22
N HIS A 467 -6.75 -22.56 26.08
CA HIS A 467 -6.32 -23.37 24.96
C HIS A 467 -7.12 -24.66 24.82
N LEU A 468 -7.39 -25.38 25.94
CA LEU A 468 -8.22 -26.60 25.92
C LEU A 468 -9.66 -26.32 25.48
N LEU A 469 -10.26 -25.20 25.88
CA LEU A 469 -11.59 -24.80 25.41
C LEU A 469 -11.61 -24.52 23.92
N ASN A 470 -10.60 -23.79 23.40
CA ASN A 470 -10.44 -23.55 21.98
C ASN A 470 -10.26 -24.84 21.19
N MET A 471 -9.40 -25.76 21.66
CA MET A 471 -9.23 -27.09 21.06
C MET A 471 -10.52 -27.93 21.06
N LYS A 472 -11.29 -27.87 22.16
CA LYS A 472 -12.60 -28.55 22.24
C LYS A 472 -13.55 -28.00 21.17
N GLN A 473 -13.60 -26.70 20.99
CA GLN A 473 -14.44 -26.06 19.97
C GLN A 473 -13.98 -26.44 18.57
N MET A 474 -12.68 -26.37 18.30
CA MET A 474 -12.07 -26.77 17.03
C MET A 474 -12.38 -28.24 16.72
N MET A 475 -12.20 -29.16 17.68
CA MET A 475 -12.55 -30.56 17.48
C MET A 475 -14.05 -30.77 17.21
N LYS A 476 -14.93 -29.95 17.79
CA LYS A 476 -16.38 -30.09 17.59
C LYS A 476 -16.80 -29.62 16.20
N GLN A 477 -16.32 -28.49 15.73
CA GLN A 477 -16.83 -27.77 14.56
C GLN A 477 -16.02 -27.97 13.28
N SER A 478 -14.72 -28.32 13.37
CA SER A 478 -13.88 -28.45 12.18
C SER A 478 -14.35 -29.54 11.22
N ASN A 479 -14.16 -29.29 9.94
CA ASN A 479 -14.41 -30.15 8.80
C ASN A 479 -13.29 -30.04 7.75
N ALA A 480 -13.45 -30.65 6.58
CA ALA A 480 -12.46 -30.64 5.50
C ALA A 480 -12.32 -29.26 4.80
N ARG A 481 -13.14 -28.26 5.14
CA ARG A 481 -13.11 -26.91 4.59
C ARG A 481 -12.75 -25.86 5.67
N THR A 482 -12.26 -26.32 6.83
CA THR A 482 -11.88 -25.47 7.96
C THR A 482 -10.37 -25.20 7.93
N LEU A 483 -9.96 -23.94 8.13
CA LEU A 483 -8.58 -23.52 8.35
C LEU A 483 -8.32 -23.30 9.84
N LEU A 484 -7.36 -24.01 10.40
CA LEU A 484 -6.96 -23.97 11.81
C LEU A 484 -5.62 -23.27 11.96
N LEU A 485 -5.52 -22.30 12.86
CA LEU A 485 -4.28 -21.59 13.16
C LEU A 485 -4.03 -21.65 14.66
N ILE A 486 -3.07 -22.47 15.09
CA ILE A 486 -2.81 -22.75 16.50
C ILE A 486 -1.37 -22.39 16.84
N ASP A 487 -1.20 -21.49 17.78
CA ASP A 487 0.12 -21.08 18.27
C ASP A 487 0.47 -21.83 19.56
N GLU A 488 1.75 -22.19 19.72
CA GLU A 488 2.32 -22.91 20.87
C GLU A 488 1.51 -24.13 21.32
N PHE A 489 1.07 -24.95 20.36
CA PHE A 489 0.17 -26.09 20.57
C PHE A 489 0.63 -27.05 21.64
N GLY A 490 -0.20 -27.23 22.70
CA GLY A 490 0.09 -28.04 23.86
C GLY A 490 0.83 -27.34 24.99
N GLY A 491 1.18 -26.04 24.83
CA GLY A 491 1.87 -25.21 25.81
C GLY A 491 1.05 -24.94 27.08
N GLY A 492 1.67 -24.36 28.11
CA GLY A 492 1.02 -23.89 29.33
C GLY A 492 0.79 -24.93 30.43
N THR A 493 1.31 -26.15 30.27
CA THR A 493 1.22 -27.23 31.28
C THR A 493 2.50 -28.06 31.30
N GLU A 494 2.51 -29.15 32.11
CA GLU A 494 3.63 -30.09 32.13
C GLU A 494 3.87 -30.67 30.73
N PRO A 495 5.13 -30.63 30.23
CA PRO A 495 5.45 -30.90 28.83
C PRO A 495 5.01 -32.30 28.33
N THR A 496 5.14 -33.34 29.12
CA THR A 496 4.81 -34.72 28.71
C THR A 496 3.31 -34.88 28.52
N ILE A 497 2.52 -34.40 29.49
CA ILE A 497 1.05 -34.46 29.46
C ILE A 497 0.48 -33.53 28.39
N GLY A 498 0.98 -32.28 28.32
CA GLY A 498 0.58 -31.30 27.32
C GLY A 498 0.84 -31.78 25.90
N GLY A 499 2.04 -32.34 25.64
CA GLY A 499 2.40 -32.94 24.37
C GLY A 499 1.52 -34.13 23.98
N ALA A 500 1.19 -35.03 24.91
CA ALA A 500 0.32 -36.17 24.65
C ALA A 500 -1.12 -35.75 24.34
N ILE A 501 -1.68 -34.79 25.07
CA ILE A 501 -3.02 -34.24 24.78
C ILE A 501 -3.03 -33.55 23.40
N ALA A 502 -2.02 -32.74 23.10
CA ALA A 502 -1.92 -32.08 21.82
C ALA A 502 -1.84 -33.06 20.65
N GLU A 503 -1.10 -34.17 20.79
CA GLU A 503 -1.02 -35.23 19.77
C GLU A 503 -2.35 -35.91 19.57
N ALA A 504 -3.07 -36.23 20.65
CA ALA A 504 -4.40 -36.83 20.58
C ALA A 504 -5.42 -35.89 19.87
N VAL A 505 -5.38 -34.60 20.18
CA VAL A 505 -6.21 -33.58 19.50
C VAL A 505 -5.82 -33.47 18.02
N LEU A 506 -4.53 -33.39 17.70
CA LEU A 506 -4.02 -33.34 16.34
C LEU A 506 -4.51 -34.53 15.50
N LYS A 507 -4.50 -35.70 16.07
CA LYS A 507 -5.03 -36.92 15.43
C LYS A 507 -6.52 -36.80 15.08
N GLN A 508 -7.32 -36.21 15.94
CA GLN A 508 -8.74 -35.94 15.66
C GLN A 508 -8.93 -34.93 14.52
N LEU A 509 -8.16 -33.84 14.52
CA LEU A 509 -8.20 -32.81 13.48
C LEU A 509 -7.74 -33.37 12.13
N TRP A 510 -6.71 -34.22 12.15
CA TRP A 510 -6.22 -34.93 10.96
C TRP A 510 -7.29 -35.88 10.39
N GLN A 511 -7.98 -36.63 11.22
CA GLN A 511 -9.08 -37.53 10.81
C GLN A 511 -10.24 -36.76 10.16
N LYS A 512 -10.51 -35.53 10.62
CA LYS A 512 -11.52 -34.64 10.04
C LYS A 512 -11.09 -33.98 8.73
N LYS A 513 -9.87 -34.24 8.29
CA LYS A 513 -9.25 -33.65 7.06
C LYS A 513 -9.17 -32.14 7.09
N ALA A 514 -9.13 -31.50 8.26
CA ALA A 514 -8.98 -30.06 8.38
C ALA A 514 -7.63 -29.58 7.81
N PHE A 515 -7.61 -28.34 7.33
CA PHE A 515 -6.39 -27.61 6.97
C PHE A 515 -5.89 -26.83 8.18
N GLY A 516 -4.58 -26.61 8.25
CA GLY A 516 -4.08 -25.77 9.34
C GLY A 516 -2.59 -25.54 9.36
N VAL A 517 -2.22 -24.49 10.09
CA VAL A 517 -0.84 -24.15 10.44
C VAL A 517 -0.75 -24.16 11.97
N ILE A 518 0.17 -24.94 12.48
CA ILE A 518 0.29 -25.22 13.92
C ILE A 518 1.73 -24.98 14.32
N THR A 519 1.98 -24.16 15.34
CA THR A 519 3.34 -24.00 15.88
C THR A 519 3.49 -24.83 17.14
N THR A 520 4.64 -25.41 17.35
CA THR A 520 4.93 -26.21 18.52
C THR A 520 6.42 -26.31 18.86
N HIS A 521 6.69 -26.59 20.12
CA HIS A 521 8.00 -26.96 20.63
C HIS A 521 8.15 -28.48 20.89
N TYR A 522 7.04 -29.23 20.84
CA TYR A 522 7.01 -30.64 21.20
C TYR A 522 7.50 -31.55 20.09
N GLN A 523 8.37 -32.51 20.46
CA GLN A 523 8.98 -33.43 19.51
C GLN A 523 8.00 -34.50 18.99
N ASN A 524 7.12 -35.00 19.85
CA ASN A 524 6.10 -36.00 19.48
C ASN A 524 5.22 -35.48 18.33
N LEU A 525 4.88 -34.16 18.30
CA LEU A 525 4.11 -33.56 17.20
C LEU A 525 4.93 -33.47 15.89
N LYS A 526 6.24 -33.27 16.00
CA LYS A 526 7.12 -33.31 14.82
C LYS A 526 7.22 -34.71 14.22
N HIS A 527 7.31 -35.75 15.06
CA HIS A 527 7.27 -37.15 14.62
C HIS A 527 5.90 -37.54 14.06
N PHE A 528 4.79 -37.04 14.66
CA PHE A 528 3.46 -37.25 14.10
C PHE A 528 3.37 -36.89 12.62
N ALA A 529 4.05 -35.80 12.19
CA ALA A 529 4.10 -35.39 10.79
C ALA A 529 4.89 -36.36 9.89
N GLU A 530 5.86 -37.12 10.45
CA GLU A 530 6.63 -38.12 9.70
C GLU A 530 5.78 -39.38 9.45
N ASP A 531 4.91 -39.73 10.41
CA ASP A 531 4.10 -40.95 10.40
C ASP A 531 2.75 -40.81 9.68
N HIS A 532 2.24 -39.56 9.52
CA HIS A 532 0.89 -39.32 9.02
C HIS A 532 0.89 -38.55 7.69
N LYS A 533 0.36 -39.16 6.63
CA LYS A 533 0.22 -38.51 5.32
C LYS A 533 -0.69 -37.26 5.41
N GLY A 534 -0.31 -36.20 4.72
CA GLY A 534 -1.04 -34.93 4.72
C GLY A 534 -0.72 -34.01 5.90
N VAL A 535 0.23 -34.40 6.76
CA VAL A 535 0.85 -33.56 7.79
C VAL A 535 2.31 -33.35 7.41
N ILE A 536 2.78 -32.10 7.47
CA ILE A 536 4.13 -31.73 7.03
C ILE A 536 4.83 -30.93 8.11
N ASN A 537 6.13 -31.15 8.28
CA ASN A 537 6.97 -30.33 9.12
C ASN A 537 7.44 -29.08 8.38
N GLY A 538 7.58 -27.96 9.09
CA GLY A 538 8.19 -26.72 8.68
C GLY A 538 9.18 -26.20 9.72
N ALA A 539 10.28 -25.63 9.25
CA ALA A 539 11.32 -25.08 10.10
C ALA A 539 11.44 -23.58 9.89
N MET A 540 11.39 -22.78 10.96
CA MET A 540 11.85 -21.38 10.89
C MET A 540 13.37 -21.35 10.91
N LEU A 541 13.97 -20.73 9.87
CA LEU A 541 15.41 -20.73 9.66
C LEU A 541 16.13 -19.77 10.61
N TYR A 542 17.31 -20.18 11.05
CA TYR A 542 18.17 -19.42 11.95
C TYR A 542 19.63 -19.43 11.44
N ASP A 543 20.27 -18.26 11.42
CA ASP A 543 21.69 -18.15 11.08
C ASP A 543 22.54 -18.35 12.34
N ARG A 544 23.29 -19.44 12.40
CA ARG A 544 24.19 -19.76 13.50
C ARG A 544 25.42 -18.87 13.55
N HIS A 545 25.93 -18.42 12.41
CA HIS A 545 27.14 -17.62 12.37
C HIS A 545 26.87 -16.20 12.88
N GLN A 546 25.74 -15.63 12.46
CA GLN A 546 25.31 -14.30 12.90
C GLN A 546 24.42 -14.35 14.14
N MET A 547 24.06 -15.55 14.59
CA MET A 547 23.15 -15.77 15.72
C MET A 547 21.82 -14.98 15.58
N GLN A 548 21.22 -14.97 14.37
CA GLN A 548 20.02 -14.20 14.05
C GLN A 548 18.94 -15.06 13.39
N ALA A 549 17.69 -14.75 13.70
CA ALA A 549 16.54 -15.32 13.00
C ALA A 549 16.50 -14.79 11.56
N LEU A 550 16.29 -15.70 10.61
CA LEU A 550 16.17 -15.34 9.20
C LEU A 550 14.73 -15.05 8.79
N PHE A 551 13.77 -15.35 9.65
CA PHE A 551 12.31 -15.18 9.41
C PHE A 551 11.82 -15.89 8.14
N GLN A 552 12.51 -16.91 7.68
CA GLN A 552 12.17 -17.70 6.50
C GLN A 552 11.65 -19.06 6.92
N LEU A 553 10.56 -19.51 6.30
CA LEU A 553 10.00 -20.85 6.50
C LEU A 553 10.59 -21.83 5.47
N SER A 554 11.06 -22.97 5.93
CA SER A 554 11.47 -24.12 5.09
C SER A 554 10.53 -25.27 5.33
N ILE A 555 9.75 -25.69 4.34
CA ILE A 555 8.79 -26.77 4.41
C ILE A 555 9.48 -28.11 4.13
N GLY A 556 8.99 -29.18 4.80
CA GLY A 556 9.43 -30.56 4.61
C GLY A 556 10.42 -31.09 5.63
N GLN A 557 10.78 -30.31 6.65
CA GLN A 557 11.67 -30.75 7.73
C GLN A 557 11.33 -30.07 9.06
N PRO A 558 11.49 -30.74 10.22
CA PRO A 558 11.31 -30.12 11.52
C PRO A 558 12.46 -29.15 11.85
N GLY A 559 12.12 -28.08 12.56
CA GLY A 559 13.10 -27.08 13.03
C GLY A 559 13.65 -27.40 14.43
N SER A 560 14.85 -26.89 14.70
CA SER A 560 15.46 -26.87 16.03
C SER A 560 15.01 -25.64 16.83
N SER A 561 14.98 -25.75 18.17
CA SER A 561 14.69 -24.63 19.06
C SER A 561 15.84 -23.63 19.20
N PHE A 562 17.08 -24.06 18.88
CA PHE A 562 18.33 -23.28 19.05
C PHE A 562 18.53 -22.72 20.47
N ALA A 563 17.96 -23.39 21.48
CA ALA A 563 17.95 -22.92 22.87
C ALA A 563 19.37 -22.71 23.42
N ILE A 564 20.31 -23.63 23.12
CA ILE A 564 21.70 -23.56 23.57
C ILE A 564 22.42 -22.39 22.92
N GLU A 565 22.23 -22.19 21.62
CA GLU A 565 22.83 -21.09 20.87
C GLU A 565 22.28 -19.74 21.34
N ILE A 566 21.00 -19.65 21.65
CA ILE A 566 20.38 -18.47 22.20
C ILE A 566 20.88 -18.17 23.60
N ALA A 567 20.99 -19.19 24.48
CA ALA A 567 21.55 -19.05 25.81
C ALA A 567 22.99 -18.50 25.78
N ARG A 568 23.81 -19.00 24.84
CA ARG A 568 25.17 -18.51 24.62
C ARG A 568 25.19 -17.05 24.16
N LYS A 569 24.29 -16.67 23.23
CA LYS A 569 24.15 -15.29 22.75
C LYS A 569 23.70 -14.33 23.87
N THR A 570 22.85 -14.79 24.76
CA THR A 570 22.37 -14.02 25.90
C THR A 570 23.45 -13.82 26.98
N GLY A 571 24.59 -14.54 26.86
CA GLY A 571 25.72 -14.38 27.77
C GLY A 571 25.70 -15.30 28.99
N LEU A 572 24.95 -16.41 28.96
CA LEU A 572 25.05 -17.40 30.01
C LEU A 572 26.46 -17.99 30.08
N PRO A 573 27.02 -18.22 31.30
CA PRO A 573 28.33 -18.83 31.46
C PRO A 573 28.43 -20.18 30.76
N GLU A 574 29.56 -20.45 30.08
CA GLU A 574 29.79 -21.72 29.36
C GLU A 574 29.68 -22.95 30.26
N GLU A 575 30.03 -22.83 31.55
CA GLU A 575 29.88 -23.89 32.55
C GLU A 575 28.41 -24.33 32.67
N VAL A 576 27.49 -23.36 32.79
CA VAL A 576 26.04 -23.62 32.89
C VAL A 576 25.50 -24.24 31.58
N ILE A 577 25.99 -23.78 30.44
CA ILE A 577 25.61 -24.31 29.13
C ILE A 577 26.13 -25.77 28.96
N ASN A 578 27.34 -26.06 29.42
CA ASN A 578 27.89 -27.41 29.37
C ASN A 578 27.16 -28.36 30.31
N ASP A 579 26.86 -27.92 31.54
CA ASP A 579 26.04 -28.70 32.49
C ASP A 579 24.66 -28.98 31.94
N ALA A 580 23.99 -27.99 31.38
CA ALA A 580 22.70 -28.18 30.73
C ALA A 580 22.79 -29.15 29.55
N SER A 581 23.88 -29.10 28.78
CA SER A 581 24.11 -30.00 27.65
C SER A 581 24.36 -31.45 28.10
N ASP A 582 25.05 -31.66 29.22
CA ASP A 582 25.28 -32.99 29.80
C ASP A 582 23.99 -33.56 30.43
N ILE A 583 23.11 -32.72 31.04
CA ILE A 583 21.80 -33.13 31.56
C ILE A 583 20.87 -33.57 30.42
N VAL A 584 20.83 -32.87 29.31
CA VAL A 584 19.98 -33.19 28.15
C VAL A 584 20.46 -34.41 27.38
N GLY A 585 21.78 -34.68 27.44
CA GLY A 585 22.45 -35.79 26.75
C GLY A 585 23.08 -35.36 25.43
N ARG A 586 24.33 -35.76 25.26
CA ARG A 586 25.14 -35.36 24.07
C ARG A 586 24.61 -35.93 22.75
N GLU A 587 23.98 -37.10 22.77
CA GLU A 587 23.36 -37.73 21.59
C GLU A 587 22.20 -36.91 21.06
N TYR A 588 21.37 -36.36 21.97
CA TYR A 588 20.25 -35.48 21.62
C TYR A 588 20.71 -34.20 20.92
N ILE A 589 21.76 -33.55 21.45
CA ILE A 589 22.34 -32.32 20.89
C ILE A 589 23.01 -32.61 19.54
N GLN A 590 23.65 -33.77 19.36
CA GLN A 590 24.21 -34.18 18.07
C GLN A 590 23.09 -34.41 17.03
N SER A 591 22.03 -35.08 17.39
CA SER A 591 20.88 -35.30 16.51
C SER A 591 20.27 -33.96 16.06
N ASP A 592 20.07 -33.01 16.97
CA ASP A 592 19.57 -31.67 16.65
C ASP A 592 20.51 -30.89 15.72
N LYS A 593 21.85 -31.04 15.90
CA LYS A 593 22.89 -30.50 15.00
C LYS A 593 22.84 -31.10 13.59
N TYR A 594 22.65 -32.41 13.46
CA TYR A 594 22.50 -33.07 12.15
C TYR A 594 21.28 -32.57 11.39
N LEU A 595 20.13 -32.42 12.06
CA LEU A 595 18.93 -31.86 11.47
C LEU A 595 19.17 -30.44 10.93
N GLN A 596 19.90 -29.63 11.67
CA GLN A 596 20.25 -28.26 11.28
C GLN A 596 21.18 -28.22 10.06
N ASP A 597 22.17 -29.13 9.97
CA ASP A 597 23.08 -29.21 8.80
C ASP A 597 22.32 -29.64 7.54
N ILE A 598 21.38 -30.58 7.65
CA ILE A 598 20.52 -31.01 6.54
C ILE A 598 19.67 -29.83 6.03
N VAL A 599 19.08 -29.03 6.93
CA VAL A 599 18.30 -27.83 6.57
C VAL A 599 19.15 -26.81 5.82
N ARG A 600 20.40 -26.60 6.25
CA ARG A 600 21.36 -25.71 5.61
C ARG A 600 21.70 -26.17 4.19
N ASP A 601 21.99 -27.43 4.02
CA ASP A 601 22.42 -28.00 2.73
C ASP A 601 21.22 -27.99 1.74
N LYS A 602 20.00 -28.31 2.20
CA LYS A 602 18.78 -28.18 1.40
C LYS A 602 18.60 -26.74 0.92
N ARG A 603 18.76 -25.75 1.79
CA ARG A 603 18.65 -24.33 1.44
C ARG A 603 19.68 -23.90 0.39
N TYR A 604 20.91 -24.34 0.52
CA TYR A 604 21.95 -24.07 -0.47
C TYR A 604 21.55 -24.56 -1.85
N TRP A 605 21.01 -25.78 -1.92
CA TRP A 605 20.55 -26.36 -3.18
C TRP A 605 19.26 -25.72 -3.70
N GLU A 606 18.34 -25.33 -2.85
CA GLU A 606 17.12 -24.59 -3.22
C GLU A 606 17.47 -23.19 -3.77
N GLY A 607 18.37 -22.46 -3.12
CA GLY A 607 18.88 -21.18 -3.62
C GLY A 607 19.55 -21.32 -4.99
N LYS A 608 20.33 -22.38 -5.18
CA LYS A 608 20.92 -22.70 -6.49
C LYS A 608 19.84 -23.00 -7.55
N ARG A 609 18.83 -23.78 -7.20
CA ARG A 609 17.71 -24.10 -8.10
C ARG A 609 16.91 -22.85 -8.47
N GLN A 610 16.60 -21.97 -7.52
CA GLN A 610 15.94 -20.70 -7.79
C GLN A 610 16.76 -19.80 -8.72
N THR A 611 18.07 -19.73 -8.50
CA THR A 611 18.98 -18.96 -9.38
C THR A 611 18.97 -19.51 -10.79
N ILE A 612 19.01 -20.84 -10.95
CA ILE A 612 18.92 -21.51 -12.26
C ILE A 612 17.59 -21.20 -12.92
N HIS A 613 16.48 -21.33 -12.20
CA HIS A 613 15.14 -21.06 -12.72
C HIS A 613 14.92 -19.58 -13.11
N GLN A 614 15.48 -18.64 -12.35
CA GLN A 614 15.50 -17.22 -12.74
C GLN A 614 16.33 -16.98 -14.02
N HIS A 615 17.44 -17.69 -14.17
CA HIS A 615 18.22 -17.62 -15.39
C HIS A 615 17.51 -18.24 -16.60
N GLU A 616 16.82 -19.36 -16.41
CA GLU A 616 15.98 -19.98 -17.45
C GLU A 616 14.86 -19.03 -17.91
N LYS A 617 14.09 -18.46 -16.96
CA LYS A 617 13.05 -17.46 -17.29
C LYS A 617 13.62 -16.24 -18.02
N SER A 618 14.75 -15.72 -17.56
CA SER A 618 15.41 -14.60 -18.23
C SER A 618 15.86 -14.94 -19.65
N LEU A 619 16.19 -16.21 -19.89
CA LEU A 619 16.52 -16.71 -21.23
C LEU A 619 15.26 -16.85 -22.09
N GLU A 620 14.17 -17.41 -21.56
CA GLU A 620 12.88 -17.50 -22.27
C GLU A 620 12.38 -16.12 -22.69
N HIS A 621 12.33 -15.15 -21.79
CA HIS A 621 11.96 -13.78 -22.13
C HIS A 621 12.85 -13.14 -23.19
N LYS A 622 14.14 -13.48 -23.20
CA LYS A 622 15.05 -13.00 -24.24
C LYS A 622 14.81 -13.68 -25.57
N ILE A 623 14.47 -14.96 -25.56
CA ILE A 623 14.14 -15.71 -26.78
C ILE A 623 12.87 -15.14 -27.39
N THR A 624 11.78 -15.00 -26.62
CA THR A 624 10.52 -14.42 -27.08
C THR A 624 10.72 -13.02 -27.67
N ARG A 625 11.47 -12.17 -26.98
CA ARG A 625 11.79 -10.84 -27.49
C ARG A 625 12.58 -10.85 -28.79
N TYR A 626 13.50 -11.80 -28.97
CA TYR A 626 14.25 -11.92 -30.22
C TYR A 626 13.37 -12.49 -31.34
N GLU A 627 12.42 -13.37 -31.04
CA GLU A 627 11.44 -13.88 -32.00
C GLU A 627 10.51 -12.77 -32.48
N ASP A 628 10.04 -11.90 -31.55
CA ASP A 628 9.24 -10.71 -31.86
C ASP A 628 10.05 -9.70 -32.72
N GLU A 629 11.30 -9.40 -32.36
CA GLU A 629 12.18 -8.50 -33.12
C GLU A 629 12.47 -9.09 -34.53
N LEU A 630 12.60 -10.41 -34.69
CA LEU A 630 12.77 -11.05 -35.97
C LEU A 630 11.51 -10.97 -36.84
N SER A 631 10.34 -11.20 -36.27
CA SER A 631 9.07 -11.09 -36.96
C SER A 631 8.80 -9.67 -37.46
N GLU A 632 9.15 -8.68 -36.65
CA GLU A 632 9.05 -7.26 -37.01
C GLU A 632 10.00 -6.89 -38.16
N ILE A 633 11.25 -7.36 -38.13
CA ILE A 633 12.23 -7.16 -39.21
C ILE A 633 11.77 -7.82 -40.52
N GLU A 634 11.20 -9.00 -40.46
CA GLU A 634 10.65 -9.66 -41.63
C GLU A 634 9.45 -8.92 -42.22
N ARG A 635 8.60 -8.35 -41.36
CA ARG A 635 7.48 -7.51 -41.79
C ARG A 635 7.95 -6.23 -42.46
N GLN A 636 8.88 -5.52 -41.83
CA GLN A 636 9.49 -4.32 -42.39
C GLN A 636 10.18 -4.61 -43.74
N ARG A 637 10.90 -5.73 -43.84
CA ARG A 637 11.53 -6.15 -45.09
C ARG A 637 10.51 -6.41 -46.21
N LYS A 638 9.40 -7.05 -45.91
CA LYS A 638 8.30 -7.27 -46.88
C LYS A 638 7.68 -5.94 -47.32
N GLU A 639 7.50 -5.01 -46.40
CA GLU A 639 6.92 -3.68 -46.69
C GLU A 639 7.84 -2.85 -47.57
N ILE A 640 9.15 -2.82 -47.27
CA ILE A 640 10.17 -2.13 -48.10
C ILE A 640 10.20 -2.73 -49.48
N LEU A 641 10.22 -4.07 -49.63
CA LEU A 641 10.22 -4.71 -50.95
C LEU A 641 8.93 -4.41 -51.74
N ARG A 642 7.77 -4.32 -51.08
CA ARG A 642 6.53 -3.91 -51.70
C ARG A 642 6.56 -2.49 -52.22
N LYS A 643 7.02 -1.54 -51.40
CA LYS A 643 7.15 -0.13 -51.77
C LYS A 643 8.13 0.04 -52.93
N ALA A 644 9.30 -0.59 -52.86
CA ALA A 644 10.29 -0.54 -53.92
C ALA A 644 9.74 -1.14 -55.26
N LYS A 645 8.89 -2.19 -55.19
CA LYS A 645 8.23 -2.71 -56.36
C LYS A 645 7.19 -1.76 -56.95
N GLU A 646 6.36 -1.14 -56.08
CA GLU A 646 5.36 -0.12 -56.48
C GLU A 646 6.03 1.07 -57.14
N GLU A 647 7.12 1.60 -56.54
CA GLU A 647 7.91 2.71 -57.10
C GLU A 647 8.56 2.35 -58.47
N ALA A 648 9.07 1.12 -58.59
CA ALA A 648 9.63 0.63 -59.85
C ALA A 648 8.54 0.49 -60.96
N GLU A 649 7.34 0.02 -60.61
CA GLU A 649 6.21 -0.11 -61.52
C GLU A 649 5.70 1.31 -61.93
N GLU A 650 5.69 2.27 -61.02
CA GLU A 650 5.30 3.65 -61.33
C GLU A 650 6.31 4.34 -62.28
N LEU A 651 7.61 4.22 -62.00
CA LEU A 651 8.69 4.71 -62.86
C LEU A 651 8.64 4.08 -64.23
N LEU A 652 8.39 2.78 -64.38
CA LEU A 652 8.21 2.12 -65.64
C LEU A 652 6.99 2.67 -66.40
N ARG A 653 5.90 2.94 -65.72
CA ARG A 653 4.66 3.49 -66.26
C ARG A 653 4.84 4.92 -66.77
N GLU A 654 5.56 5.78 -66.02
CA GLU A 654 5.91 7.12 -66.45
C GLU A 654 6.89 7.10 -67.62
N SER A 655 7.89 6.25 -67.58
CA SER A 655 8.83 6.05 -68.70
C SER A 655 8.09 5.60 -69.99
N ASN A 656 7.22 4.63 -69.91
CA ASN A 656 6.43 4.20 -71.07
C ASN A 656 5.54 5.32 -71.60
N LYS A 657 4.91 6.13 -70.75
CA LYS A 657 4.07 7.27 -71.10
C LYS A 657 4.91 8.36 -71.80
N LYS A 658 6.12 8.65 -71.32
CA LYS A 658 7.05 9.59 -71.93
C LYS A 658 7.56 9.09 -73.27
N ILE A 659 7.85 7.78 -73.41
CA ILE A 659 8.24 7.13 -74.68
C ILE A 659 7.09 7.17 -75.68
N GLU A 660 5.85 6.83 -75.29
CA GLU A 660 4.68 6.92 -76.18
C GLU A 660 4.38 8.34 -76.65
N ASN A 661 4.52 9.34 -75.72
CA ASN A 661 4.37 10.76 -76.06
C ASN A 661 5.46 11.20 -77.04
N ALA A 662 6.74 10.84 -76.82
CA ALA A 662 7.82 11.11 -77.75
C ALA A 662 7.65 10.47 -79.12
N ILE A 663 7.16 9.19 -79.19
CA ILE A 663 6.83 8.49 -80.46
C ILE A 663 5.66 9.17 -81.17
N ARG A 664 4.64 9.68 -80.43
CA ARG A 664 3.53 10.44 -80.96
C ARG A 664 4.00 11.77 -81.48
N GLU A 665 4.82 12.56 -80.79
CA GLU A 665 5.42 13.80 -81.25
C GLU A 665 6.33 13.60 -82.44
N ILE A 666 7.11 12.54 -82.48
CA ILE A 666 7.94 12.14 -83.72
C ILE A 666 7.06 11.80 -84.85
N ARG A 667 5.89 11.11 -84.69
CA ARG A 667 4.94 10.81 -85.79
C ARG A 667 4.16 12.03 -86.25
N GLU A 668 3.79 12.94 -85.34
CA GLU A 668 3.12 14.21 -85.68
C GLU A 668 4.05 15.23 -86.36
N ALA A 669 5.36 15.16 -86.05
CA ALA A 669 6.40 16.08 -86.54
C ALA A 669 7.05 15.62 -87.89
N GLN A 670 6.32 15.06 -88.84
CA GLN A 670 6.87 14.66 -90.15
C GLN A 670 7.41 15.83 -91.00
N ALA A 671 7.55 17.09 -90.52
CA ALA A 671 7.94 18.28 -91.26
C ALA A 671 9.06 19.18 -90.69
N GLU A 672 9.52 18.97 -89.42
CA GLU A 672 10.57 19.89 -88.86
C GLU A 672 11.69 19.17 -88.07
N LYS A 673 12.94 19.30 -88.63
CA LYS A 673 14.14 18.68 -88.03
C LYS A 673 14.45 19.19 -86.59
N GLU A 674 14.00 20.37 -86.23
CA GLU A 674 14.24 20.94 -84.90
C GLU A 674 13.41 20.34 -83.72
N ARG A 675 12.13 20.02 -83.97
CA ARG A 675 11.25 19.35 -82.96
C ARG A 675 11.69 17.90 -82.68
N THR A 676 12.22 17.23 -83.65
CA THR A 676 12.74 15.84 -83.46
C THR A 676 14.05 15.85 -82.62
N ARG A 677 14.83 16.93 -82.71
CA ARG A 677 16.04 17.11 -81.91
C ARG A 677 15.71 17.41 -80.45
N LEU A 678 14.71 18.28 -80.15
CA LEU A 678 14.24 18.60 -78.78
C LEU A 678 13.64 17.40 -78.09
N ALA A 679 12.80 16.64 -78.77
CA ALA A 679 12.21 15.37 -78.21
C ALA A 679 13.28 14.30 -77.88
N ARG A 680 14.40 14.26 -78.68
CA ARG A 680 15.55 13.40 -78.38
C ARG A 680 16.41 13.94 -77.24
N GLU A 681 16.57 15.26 -77.14
CA GLU A 681 17.28 15.86 -76.00
C GLU A 681 16.53 15.70 -74.70
N GLU A 682 15.16 15.79 -74.63
CA GLU A 682 14.33 15.52 -73.48
C GLU A 682 14.34 14.00 -73.06
N LEU A 683 14.36 13.11 -74.03
CA LEU A 683 14.46 11.68 -73.74
C LEU A 683 15.86 11.29 -73.26
N ASN A 684 16.93 11.94 -73.74
CA ASN A 684 18.26 11.72 -73.20
C ASN A 684 18.45 12.34 -71.79
N ALA A 685 17.88 13.52 -71.55
CA ALA A 685 17.89 14.11 -70.20
C ALA A 685 17.16 13.21 -69.18
N PHE A 686 16.02 12.64 -69.57
CA PHE A 686 15.28 11.71 -68.70
C PHE A 686 16.02 10.39 -68.47
N LYS A 687 16.78 9.93 -69.50
CA LYS A 687 17.62 8.76 -69.34
C LYS A 687 18.82 9.02 -68.39
N GLU A 688 19.41 10.22 -68.48
CA GLU A 688 20.42 10.64 -67.52
C GLU A 688 19.84 10.81 -66.09
N GLU A 689 18.60 11.25 -65.96
CA GLU A 689 17.93 11.40 -64.66
C GLU A 689 17.66 10.02 -64.00
N ILE A 690 17.34 8.99 -64.82
CA ILE A 690 17.17 7.58 -64.35
C ILE A 690 18.54 6.98 -64.03
N ASP A 691 19.59 7.24 -64.78
CA ASP A 691 20.94 6.72 -64.54
C ASP A 691 21.61 7.39 -63.30
N THR A 692 21.14 8.54 -62.87
CA THR A 692 21.62 9.24 -61.65
C THR A 692 20.90 8.78 -60.40
N ILE A 693 19.82 7.99 -60.44
CA ILE A 693 19.23 7.32 -59.28
C ILE A 693 20.17 6.20 -58.86
N ASP A 694 21.18 6.58 -58.07
CA ASP A 694 22.25 5.71 -57.64
C ASP A 694 21.72 4.70 -56.58
N THR A 695 21.41 3.50 -56.99
CA THR A 695 21.09 2.40 -56.12
C THR A 695 22.26 1.99 -55.21
N ARG A 696 23.46 2.57 -55.42
CA ARG A 696 24.66 2.26 -54.63
C ARG A 696 24.64 2.81 -53.23
N ASP A 697 24.04 4.00 -53.00
CA ASP A 697 24.00 4.60 -51.68
C ASP A 697 23.11 3.85 -50.66
N ASN A 698 22.03 3.27 -51.17
CA ASN A 698 21.16 2.41 -50.32
C ASN A 698 21.79 1.05 -50.03
N ASP A 699 22.48 0.44 -50.99
CA ASP A 699 23.17 -0.83 -50.78
C ASP A 699 24.39 -0.69 -49.87
N GLU A 700 25.13 0.41 -49.95
CA GLU A 700 26.21 0.72 -48.99
C GLU A 700 25.71 1.03 -47.58
N ALA A 701 24.60 1.73 -47.41
CA ALA A 701 24.01 1.96 -46.09
C ALA A 701 23.49 0.68 -45.45
N ILE A 702 22.89 -0.19 -46.23
CA ILE A 702 22.44 -1.51 -45.78
C ILE A 702 23.65 -2.40 -45.50
N ALA A 703 24.67 -2.42 -46.35
CA ALA A 703 25.91 -3.16 -46.14
C ALA A 703 26.69 -2.69 -44.90
N ARG A 704 26.73 -1.37 -44.63
CA ARG A 704 27.33 -0.80 -43.41
C ARG A 704 26.57 -1.24 -42.13
N LYS A 705 25.22 -1.25 -42.17
CA LYS A 705 24.41 -1.73 -41.05
C LYS A 705 24.58 -3.23 -40.82
N ILE A 706 24.61 -4.02 -41.86
CA ILE A 706 24.83 -5.49 -41.78
C ILE A 706 26.24 -5.77 -41.21
N ARG A 707 27.25 -5.05 -41.68
CA ARG A 707 28.63 -5.16 -41.15
C ARG A 707 28.72 -4.78 -39.65
N GLN A 708 28.07 -3.73 -39.25
CA GLN A 708 28.01 -3.33 -37.83
C GLN A 708 27.30 -4.37 -36.95
N LEU A 709 26.24 -5.02 -37.48
CA LEU A 709 25.53 -6.08 -36.75
C LEU A 709 26.37 -7.37 -36.71
N GLN A 710 27.09 -7.71 -37.77
CA GLN A 710 28.03 -8.85 -37.75
C GLN A 710 29.22 -8.64 -36.85
N GLU A 711 29.84 -7.44 -36.84
CA GLU A 711 30.91 -7.11 -35.90
C GLU A 711 30.44 -7.11 -34.43
N ARG A 712 29.18 -6.66 -34.14
CA ARG A 712 28.57 -6.77 -32.81
C ARG A 712 28.35 -8.24 -32.42
N LYS A 713 27.95 -9.07 -33.35
CA LYS A 713 27.73 -10.52 -33.14
C LYS A 713 29.06 -11.21 -32.88
N GLU A 714 30.12 -10.96 -33.66
CA GLU A 714 31.46 -11.49 -33.45
C GLU A 714 32.13 -11.03 -32.14
N ARG A 715 31.94 -9.76 -31.75
CA ARG A 715 32.40 -9.25 -30.48
C ARG A 715 31.67 -9.91 -29.29
N ARG A 716 30.38 -10.23 -29.43
CA ARG A 716 29.58 -10.97 -28.46
C ARG A 716 30.01 -12.44 -28.39
N GLU A 717 30.27 -13.07 -29.49
CA GLU A 717 30.76 -14.48 -29.55
C GLU A 717 32.17 -14.59 -28.98
N LYS A 718 33.06 -13.67 -29.27
CA LYS A 718 34.39 -13.59 -28.65
C LYS A 718 34.32 -13.39 -27.13
N ARG A 719 33.42 -12.50 -26.64
CA ARG A 719 33.19 -12.35 -25.19
C ARG A 719 32.54 -13.57 -24.54
N LYS A 720 31.66 -14.30 -25.25
CA LYS A 720 31.08 -15.56 -24.77
C LYS A 720 32.15 -16.68 -24.73
N ALA A 721 33.00 -16.75 -25.74
CA ALA A 721 34.10 -17.71 -25.82
C ALA A 721 35.18 -17.43 -24.74
N GLU A 722 35.48 -16.16 -24.44
CA GLU A 722 36.36 -15.78 -23.33
C GLU A 722 35.74 -16.04 -21.95
N LYS A 723 34.41 -15.86 -21.78
CA LYS A 723 33.67 -16.22 -20.56
C LYS A 723 33.60 -17.74 -20.40
N ALA A 724 33.29 -18.48 -21.44
CA ALA A 724 33.30 -19.96 -21.43
C ALA A 724 34.69 -20.55 -21.15
N LYS A 725 35.76 -19.87 -21.57
CA LYS A 725 37.14 -20.26 -21.21
C LYS A 725 37.53 -19.92 -19.78
N LYS A 726 36.82 -18.93 -19.13
CA LYS A 726 36.98 -18.63 -17.71
C LYS A 726 36.16 -19.56 -16.79
N ASP A 727 34.96 -19.96 -17.26
CA ASP A 727 34.08 -20.84 -16.48
C ASP A 727 34.44 -22.33 -16.60
N SER A 728 35.24 -22.70 -17.61
CA SER A 728 35.76 -24.08 -17.79
C SER A 728 37.10 -24.40 -17.04
N GLN A 729 37.63 -23.43 -16.28
CA GLN A 729 38.82 -23.64 -15.43
C GLN A 729 38.54 -23.97 -13.96
N GLY A 730 37.30 -24.26 -13.63
CA GLY A 730 36.85 -24.56 -12.28
C GLY A 730 36.23 -25.94 -12.07
N THR A 731 36.73 -27.02 -12.70
CA THR A 731 36.52 -28.40 -12.19
C THR A 731 37.24 -29.39 -13.10
N VAL A 732 38.34 -29.88 -12.72
CA VAL A 732 38.76 -31.30 -12.84
C VAL A 732 40.00 -31.53 -11.96
N LEU A 733 39.88 -32.42 -11.01
CA LEU A 733 40.96 -33.09 -10.29
C LEU A 733 41.59 -34.16 -11.18
N SER A 734 42.89 -34.27 -11.04
CA SER A 734 43.74 -35.42 -11.25
C SER A 734 44.45 -35.60 -12.59
N GLU A 735 45.75 -35.61 -12.41
CA GLU A 735 46.79 -36.41 -13.01
C GLU A 735 47.41 -36.04 -14.36
N SER A 736 48.67 -35.83 -14.16
CA SER A 736 49.86 -36.22 -14.97
C SER A 736 50.45 -35.23 -15.99
N SER A 737 51.71 -34.91 -15.59
CA SER A 737 52.92 -34.81 -16.38
C SER A 737 53.25 -33.64 -17.29
N LYS A 738 54.20 -32.88 -16.72
CA LYS A 738 55.46 -32.32 -17.29
C LYS A 738 55.45 -31.03 -18.14
N PRO A 739 56.60 -30.34 -18.25
CA PRO A 739 56.88 -29.08 -17.55
C PRO A 739 57.22 -27.96 -18.54
N LYS A 740 56.97 -26.67 -18.14
CA LYS A 740 57.69 -25.53 -18.75
C LYS A 740 58.09 -24.50 -17.70
N THR A 741 59.43 -24.49 -17.53
CA THR A 741 60.33 -23.38 -17.15
C THR A 741 59.81 -22.38 -16.11
N GLN A 742 60.29 -22.60 -14.92
CA GLN A 742 60.37 -21.66 -13.79
C GLN A 742 61.31 -20.50 -14.14
N LYS A 743 60.80 -19.25 -13.96
CA LYS A 743 61.68 -18.13 -13.63
C LYS A 743 61.92 -18.24 -12.13
N GLU A 744 63.17 -18.26 -11.76
CA GLU A 744 63.64 -18.26 -10.38
C GLU A 744 63.09 -17.03 -9.61
N PRO A 745 62.65 -17.16 -8.35
CA PRO A 745 62.21 -16.03 -7.54
C PRO A 745 63.45 -15.21 -7.12
N SER A 746 63.39 -13.91 -7.42
CA SER A 746 64.38 -12.95 -6.89
C SER A 746 64.35 -12.96 -5.34
N PRO A 747 65.52 -12.80 -4.66
CA PRO A 747 65.57 -12.81 -3.20
C PRO A 747 64.81 -11.62 -2.62
N MET A 748 63.97 -11.89 -1.61
CA MET A 748 63.19 -10.87 -0.87
C MET A 748 64.14 -9.97 -0.07
N SER A 749 63.86 -8.66 -0.11
CA SER A 749 64.64 -7.62 0.58
C SER A 749 63.75 -6.81 1.53
N PRO A 750 64.31 -6.22 2.60
CA PRO A 750 63.60 -5.26 3.41
C PRO A 750 63.04 -4.09 2.58
N GLY A 751 61.78 -3.77 2.69
CA GLY A 751 61.06 -2.78 1.88
C GLY A 751 60.14 -3.39 0.79
N ASP A 752 60.23 -4.69 0.49
CA ASP A 752 59.43 -5.35 -0.52
C ASP A 752 57.97 -5.52 -0.06
N THR A 753 57.04 -5.33 -1.01
CA THR A 753 55.64 -5.58 -0.77
C THR A 753 55.32 -7.06 -0.99
N VAL A 754 54.84 -7.73 0.08
CA VAL A 754 54.59 -9.16 0.09
C VAL A 754 53.20 -9.50 0.61
N ARG A 755 52.72 -10.67 0.23
CA ARG A 755 51.53 -11.30 0.79
C ARG A 755 51.84 -12.70 1.33
N ILE A 756 51.03 -13.13 2.28
CA ILE A 756 51.09 -14.49 2.78
C ILE A 756 50.45 -15.43 1.75
N LYS A 757 51.15 -16.54 1.40
CA LYS A 757 50.59 -17.55 0.48
C LYS A 757 49.23 -18.06 0.94
N GLY A 758 48.22 -17.82 0.09
CA GLY A 758 46.84 -18.20 0.37
C GLY A 758 45.98 -17.14 1.07
N LEU A 759 46.50 -15.94 1.35
CA LEU A 759 45.76 -14.81 1.90
C LEU A 759 45.84 -13.58 1.00
N THR A 760 44.84 -12.72 1.05
CA THR A 760 44.73 -11.49 0.22
C THR A 760 45.35 -10.24 0.85
N SER A 761 45.82 -10.35 2.10
CA SER A 761 46.42 -9.22 2.84
C SER A 761 47.84 -8.94 2.36
N ILE A 762 48.12 -7.68 1.99
CA ILE A 762 49.38 -7.18 1.51
C ILE A 762 50.12 -6.48 2.67
N GLY A 763 51.39 -6.76 2.86
CA GLY A 763 52.24 -6.15 3.88
C GLY A 763 53.61 -5.77 3.33
N THR A 764 54.43 -5.01 4.09
CA THR A 764 55.77 -4.60 3.73
C THR A 764 56.76 -5.26 4.65
N ILE A 765 57.88 -5.81 4.13
CA ILE A 765 58.95 -6.41 4.93
C ILE A 765 59.72 -5.29 5.61
N GLU A 766 59.83 -5.33 6.93
CA GLU A 766 60.64 -4.42 7.75
C GLU A 766 62.07 -4.93 7.94
N SER A 767 62.22 -6.20 8.24
CA SER A 767 63.54 -6.83 8.42
C SER A 767 63.51 -8.33 8.14
N ILE A 768 64.65 -8.91 7.73
CA ILE A 768 64.78 -10.33 7.51
C ILE A 768 65.99 -10.82 8.34
N ASP A 769 65.76 -11.75 9.28
CA ASP A 769 66.72 -12.39 10.10
C ASP A 769 66.80 -13.89 9.74
N GLY A 770 67.69 -14.22 8.84
CA GLY A 770 67.90 -15.59 8.36
C GLY A 770 66.67 -16.16 7.64
N LYS A 771 65.98 -17.14 8.23
CA LYS A 771 64.76 -17.75 7.66
C LYS A 771 63.46 -17.10 8.13
N MET A 772 63.54 -16.05 8.97
CA MET A 772 62.35 -15.32 9.50
C MET A 772 62.32 -13.90 8.96
N ALA A 773 61.18 -13.44 8.56
CA ALA A 773 60.89 -12.07 8.12
C ALA A 773 59.90 -11.40 9.06
N THR A 774 60.15 -10.14 9.40
CA THR A 774 59.19 -9.29 10.11
C THR A 774 58.48 -8.47 9.07
N VAL A 775 57.14 -8.64 8.96
CA VAL A 775 56.29 -7.99 7.94
C VAL A 775 55.26 -7.16 8.66
N ILE A 776 55.01 -5.96 8.17
CA ILE A 776 53.99 -5.05 8.67
C ILE A 776 52.73 -5.20 7.79
N PHE A 777 51.68 -5.77 8.36
CA PHE A 777 50.35 -5.85 7.76
C PHE A 777 49.40 -4.86 8.46
N GLY A 778 48.95 -3.82 7.78
CA GLY A 778 47.96 -2.88 8.32
C GLY A 778 48.34 -2.21 9.64
N GLY A 779 49.66 -2.00 9.86
CA GLY A 779 50.17 -1.35 11.09
C GLY A 779 50.56 -2.33 12.22
N MET A 780 50.33 -3.65 12.07
CA MET A 780 50.78 -4.67 13.02
C MET A 780 52.04 -5.37 12.52
N LYS A 781 53.06 -5.48 13.38
CA LYS A 781 54.33 -6.21 13.10
C LYS A 781 54.13 -7.69 13.39
N THR A 782 54.33 -8.52 12.37
CA THR A 782 54.18 -9.97 12.49
C THR A 782 55.47 -10.66 12.05
N LYS A 783 56.02 -11.54 12.89
CA LYS A 783 57.24 -12.31 12.60
C LYS A 783 56.83 -13.66 12.03
N MET A 784 57.27 -13.96 10.79
CA MET A 784 56.90 -15.19 10.12
C MET A 784 58.04 -15.71 9.22
N ARG A 785 57.94 -16.97 8.79
CA ARG A 785 58.95 -17.58 7.90
C ARG A 785 58.85 -17.02 6.48
N ALA A 786 60.00 -16.67 5.89
CA ALA A 786 60.10 -16.08 4.55
C ALA A 786 59.53 -16.99 3.43
N ASP A 787 59.56 -18.34 3.64
CA ASP A 787 59.00 -19.31 2.68
C ASP A 787 57.47 -19.26 2.54
N ARG A 788 56.77 -18.63 3.46
CA ARG A 788 55.30 -18.40 3.44
C ARG A 788 54.89 -17.08 2.79
N LEU A 789 55.85 -16.29 2.32
CA LEU A 789 55.62 -15.02 1.67
C LEU A 789 55.77 -15.14 0.15
N GLU A 790 55.09 -14.30 -0.59
CA GLU A 790 55.24 -14.10 -2.03
C GLU A 790 55.18 -12.62 -2.39
N HIS A 791 55.92 -12.19 -3.44
CA HIS A 791 55.87 -10.81 -3.90
C HIS A 791 54.46 -10.41 -4.37
N ALA A 792 54.00 -9.21 -3.99
CA ALA A 792 52.73 -8.63 -4.41
C ALA A 792 52.96 -7.27 -5.09
N GLU A 793 52.32 -7.02 -6.22
CA GLU A 793 52.38 -5.71 -6.89
C GLU A 793 51.49 -4.70 -6.13
N ALA A 794 52.01 -3.50 -5.85
CA ALA A 794 51.31 -2.41 -5.23
C ALA A 794 50.22 -1.86 -6.18
N PRO A 795 48.97 -1.60 -5.73
CA PRO A 795 47.95 -1.03 -6.56
C PRO A 795 48.33 0.40 -6.97
N LYS A 796 48.33 0.67 -8.30
CA LYS A 796 48.54 2.01 -8.86
C LYS A 796 47.37 2.92 -8.48
N GLN A 797 47.67 4.02 -7.78
CA GLN A 797 46.77 5.12 -7.56
C GLN A 797 46.44 5.81 -8.91
N GLN A 798 45.18 5.78 -9.32
CA GLN A 798 44.67 6.66 -10.33
C GLN A 798 43.99 7.85 -9.63
N THR A 799 44.59 9.02 -9.77
CA THR A 799 43.97 10.30 -9.50
C THR A 799 43.03 10.65 -10.68
N SER A 800 41.75 10.79 -10.44
CA SER A 800 40.88 11.61 -11.30
C SER A 800 39.90 12.41 -10.45
N LYS A 801 39.95 13.72 -10.71
CA LYS A 801 38.98 14.73 -10.27
C LYS A 801 37.60 14.42 -10.87
N THR A 802 36.54 14.59 -10.12
CA THR A 802 35.38 15.39 -10.52
C THR A 802 34.27 15.31 -9.48
N GLU A 803 34.00 16.46 -8.88
CA GLU A 803 32.73 17.08 -8.57
C GLU A 803 31.61 16.28 -7.86
N GLU A 804 31.29 16.87 -6.75
CA GLU A 804 30.04 16.94 -6.02
C GLU A 804 28.77 16.53 -6.76
N ARG A 805 27.99 15.67 -6.13
CA ARG A 805 26.54 15.84 -5.96
C ARG A 805 25.97 14.83 -4.95
N ASN A 806 25.49 15.42 -3.86
CA ASN A 806 24.30 15.06 -3.04
C ASN A 806 23.76 13.63 -3.04
N ALA A 807 23.69 13.12 -1.88
CA ALA A 807 22.47 12.65 -1.19
C ALA A 807 22.70 11.40 -0.35
N ASN A 808 22.46 11.60 0.90
CA ASN A 808 21.94 10.64 1.89
C ASN A 808 21.66 9.22 1.40
N ILE A 809 22.33 8.24 2.01
CA ILE A 809 21.69 6.99 2.44
C ILE A 809 22.44 6.46 3.66
N VAL A 810 21.66 6.22 4.69
CA VAL A 810 22.02 5.59 5.96
C VAL A 810 22.04 4.06 5.77
N GLY A 811 23.11 3.42 6.30
CA GLY A 811 22.94 2.14 6.98
C GLY A 811 23.39 0.89 6.27
N ALA A 812 24.50 0.32 6.70
CA ALA A 812 24.62 -1.12 6.92
C ALA A 812 25.74 -1.39 7.93
N TYR A 813 25.39 -2.07 8.99
CA TYR A 813 26.34 -2.57 10.01
C TYR A 813 27.19 -3.70 9.44
N GLY A 814 28.48 -3.64 9.76
CA GLY A 814 29.35 -4.80 9.66
C GLY A 814 30.81 -4.49 9.29
N ASN A 815 31.61 -4.14 10.26
CA ASN A 815 33.02 -4.45 10.52
C ASN A 815 33.73 -3.30 11.24
N ALA A 816 33.83 -3.46 12.56
CA ALA A 816 34.52 -2.57 13.45
C ALA A 816 36.04 -2.61 13.20
N SER A 817 36.64 -1.49 12.77
CA SER A 817 37.88 -0.92 13.32
C SER A 817 38.40 0.36 12.66
N LYS A 818 37.82 0.83 11.53
CA LYS A 818 38.15 2.15 10.96
C LYS A 818 36.93 3.08 10.80
N ASP A 819 35.75 2.53 10.75
CA ASP A 819 34.52 3.33 10.58
C ASP A 819 33.99 3.94 11.90
N THR A 820 34.37 3.38 13.04
CA THR A 820 33.94 3.87 14.35
C THR A 820 34.46 5.29 14.66
N ARG A 821 35.68 5.61 14.25
CA ARG A 821 36.21 6.99 14.42
C ARG A 821 35.51 7.99 13.51
N ASN A 822 35.25 7.65 12.26
CA ASN A 822 34.54 8.54 11.33
C ASN A 822 33.05 8.73 11.68
N VAL A 823 32.39 7.71 12.24
CA VAL A 823 31.01 7.80 12.72
C VAL A 823 30.93 8.64 14.01
N ILE A 824 31.90 8.51 14.92
CA ILE A 824 32.00 9.33 16.13
C ILE A 824 32.32 10.78 15.77
N ASP A 825 33.23 11.02 14.84
CA ASP A 825 33.57 12.38 14.38
C ASP A 825 32.41 13.05 13.61
N THR A 826 31.62 12.30 12.82
CA THR A 826 30.42 12.81 12.15
C THR A 826 29.27 13.06 13.12
N ARG A 827 29.12 12.25 14.17
CA ARG A 827 28.15 12.48 15.25
C ARG A 827 28.58 13.63 16.13
N LYS A 828 29.86 13.82 16.42
CA LYS A 828 30.40 15.01 17.13
C LYS A 828 30.08 16.31 16.39
N LEU A 829 30.14 16.34 15.08
CA LEU A 829 29.82 17.49 14.25
C LEU A 829 28.34 17.85 14.20
N ASN A 830 27.44 16.86 14.35
CA ASN A 830 25.97 17.02 14.22
C ASN A 830 25.21 16.91 15.53
N PHE A 831 25.85 16.61 16.66
CA PHE A 831 25.19 16.47 17.95
C PHE A 831 24.72 17.82 18.47
N LYS A 832 23.40 17.94 18.71
CA LYS A 832 22.81 19.13 19.37
C LYS A 832 22.87 18.93 20.88
N GLN A 833 23.39 19.91 21.60
CA GLN A 833 23.49 19.86 23.05
C GLN A 833 22.17 20.11 23.79
N ASP A 834 21.08 20.35 23.06
CA ASP A 834 19.76 20.64 23.58
C ASP A 834 18.73 19.65 23.03
N ILE A 835 17.87 19.12 23.91
CA ILE A 835 16.69 18.35 23.55
C ILE A 835 15.42 19.01 24.06
N ASP A 836 14.36 19.06 23.24
CA ASP A 836 13.06 19.62 23.61
C ASP A 836 12.03 18.50 23.79
N VAL A 837 11.60 18.26 25.02
CA VAL A 837 10.61 17.22 25.38
C VAL A 837 9.29 17.82 25.87
N ARG A 838 9.05 19.10 25.61
CA ARG A 838 7.80 19.77 25.97
C ARG A 838 6.63 19.19 25.17
N GLY A 839 5.54 18.89 25.86
CA GLY A 839 4.34 18.32 25.25
C GLY A 839 4.38 16.80 25.04
N MET A 840 5.49 16.12 25.32
CA MET A 840 5.58 14.66 25.30
C MET A 840 4.93 14.05 26.54
N ARG A 841 4.43 12.81 26.42
CA ARG A 841 3.99 12.01 27.59
C ARG A 841 5.20 11.58 28.41
N GLY A 842 5.00 11.30 29.70
CA GLY A 842 6.10 10.98 30.61
C GLY A 842 7.02 9.88 30.12
N ASP A 843 6.47 8.76 29.63
CA ASP A 843 7.23 7.62 29.11
C ASP A 843 7.98 7.95 27.82
N GLU A 844 7.36 8.71 26.92
CA GLU A 844 7.99 9.18 25.67
C GLU A 844 9.15 10.13 25.97
N ALA A 845 8.97 11.04 26.93
CA ALA A 845 10.01 11.99 27.34
C ALA A 845 11.21 11.28 27.96
N ILE A 846 10.98 10.27 28.84
CA ILE A 846 12.05 9.47 29.44
C ILE A 846 12.83 8.72 28.34
N ASN A 847 12.15 8.06 27.42
CA ASN A 847 12.80 7.35 26.32
C ASN A 847 13.64 8.29 25.44
N ALA A 848 13.11 9.46 25.09
CA ALA A 848 13.84 10.46 24.30
C ALA A 848 15.08 10.98 25.04
N VAL A 849 14.97 11.23 26.35
CA VAL A 849 16.10 11.65 27.19
C VAL A 849 17.12 10.53 27.34
N THR A 850 16.70 9.27 27.45
CA THR A 850 17.60 8.10 27.51
C THR A 850 18.52 8.06 26.30
N TYR A 851 17.95 8.05 25.09
CA TYR A 851 18.75 8.02 23.85
C TYR A 851 19.63 9.26 23.71
N PHE A 852 19.15 10.42 24.13
CA PHE A 852 19.91 11.65 24.06
C PHE A 852 21.13 11.66 25.00
N ILE A 853 20.98 11.16 26.23
CA ILE A 853 22.09 11.04 27.19
C ILE A 853 23.09 9.99 26.74
N ASP A 854 22.65 8.83 26.24
CA ASP A 854 23.51 7.79 25.70
C ASP A 854 24.33 8.32 24.51
N ASP A 855 23.71 9.05 23.58
CA ASP A 855 24.40 9.69 22.46
C ASP A 855 25.40 10.78 22.97
N ALA A 856 25.04 11.56 23.99
CA ALA A 856 25.91 12.58 24.57
C ALA A 856 27.17 11.97 25.20
N ILE A 857 27.01 10.86 25.94
CA ILE A 857 28.11 10.10 26.55
C ILE A 857 29.00 9.49 25.44
N LEU A 858 28.42 8.91 24.42
CA LEU A 858 29.14 8.30 23.30
C LEU A 858 29.97 9.33 22.51
N VAL A 859 29.44 10.53 22.35
CA VAL A 859 30.10 11.66 21.67
C VAL A 859 31.12 12.35 22.57
N GLY A 860 31.07 12.13 23.90
CA GLY A 860 31.95 12.72 24.90
C GLY A 860 31.66 14.20 25.15
N VAL A 861 30.40 14.58 25.15
CA VAL A 861 29.96 15.95 25.47
C VAL A 861 29.83 16.09 26.98
N SER A 862 30.50 17.08 27.56
CA SER A 862 30.56 17.29 29.02
C SER A 862 29.31 17.97 29.61
N ARG A 863 28.46 18.56 28.76
CA ARG A 863 27.24 19.28 29.23
C ARG A 863 26.14 19.25 28.17
N VAL A 864 24.91 18.95 28.61
CA VAL A 864 23.69 18.98 27.77
C VAL A 864 22.52 19.65 28.51
N ARG A 865 21.51 20.07 27.74
CA ARG A 865 20.31 20.74 28.28
C ARG A 865 19.03 20.04 27.83
N ILE A 866 18.09 19.86 28.76
CA ILE A 866 16.81 19.20 28.54
C ILE A 866 15.69 20.20 28.80
N LEU A 867 14.94 20.56 27.76
CA LEU A 867 13.82 21.51 27.84
C LEU A 867 12.53 20.75 28.10
N HIS A 868 12.00 20.79 29.31
CA HIS A 868 10.76 20.13 29.73
C HIS A 868 9.61 21.08 30.06
N GLY A 869 9.90 22.40 30.13
CA GLY A 869 8.92 23.44 30.45
C GLY A 869 8.63 23.58 31.95
N THR A 870 7.86 24.62 32.29
CA THR A 870 7.53 24.98 33.66
C THR A 870 6.14 24.53 34.15
N GLY A 871 5.38 23.72 33.32
CA GLY A 871 4.01 23.33 33.59
C GLY A 871 3.76 22.71 35.00
N THR A 872 3.12 21.56 35.09
CA THR A 872 2.83 20.86 36.35
C THR A 872 4.05 20.33 37.09
N GLY A 873 5.25 20.41 36.47
CA GLY A 873 6.51 19.92 37.04
C GLY A 873 6.72 18.41 36.96
N ILE A 874 5.74 17.64 36.46
CA ILE A 874 5.81 16.18 36.41
C ILE A 874 6.96 15.70 35.52
N LEU A 875 7.13 16.26 34.33
CA LEU A 875 8.24 15.89 33.42
C LEU A 875 9.60 16.20 34.06
N ARG A 876 9.75 17.34 34.69
CA ARG A 876 10.97 17.72 35.44
C ARG A 876 11.31 16.70 36.51
N GLN A 877 10.31 16.26 37.29
CA GLN A 877 10.51 15.29 38.37
C GLN A 877 10.90 13.91 37.80
N LEU A 878 10.21 13.41 36.78
CA LEU A 878 10.49 12.12 36.13
C LEU A 878 11.88 12.10 35.51
N ILE A 879 12.26 13.15 34.78
CA ILE A 879 13.58 13.28 34.15
C ILE A 879 14.69 13.31 35.21
N ARG A 880 14.52 14.01 36.28
CA ARG A 880 15.51 14.06 37.37
C ARG A 880 15.64 12.76 38.15
N GLN A 881 14.54 12.04 38.36
CA GLN A 881 14.58 10.69 38.93
C GLN A 881 15.37 9.73 38.02
N TYR A 882 15.14 9.81 36.73
CA TYR A 882 15.88 9.00 35.75
C TYR A 882 17.37 9.37 35.70
N LEU A 883 17.72 10.65 35.59
CA LEU A 883 19.13 11.13 35.60
C LEU A 883 19.91 10.72 36.83
N ALA A 884 19.29 10.63 37.98
CA ALA A 884 19.90 10.18 39.24
C ALA A 884 20.29 8.68 39.19
N THR A 885 19.78 7.88 38.23
CA THR A 885 20.12 6.47 38.11
C THR A 885 21.27 6.21 37.14
N ILE A 886 21.74 7.21 36.40
CA ILE A 886 22.79 7.08 35.40
C ILE A 886 24.18 7.33 36.01
N PRO A 887 25.10 6.37 35.99
CA PRO A 887 26.41 6.49 36.63
C PRO A 887 27.33 7.57 36.02
N ASN A 888 27.13 7.91 34.74
CA ASN A 888 27.92 8.91 34.01
C ASN A 888 27.37 10.36 34.11
N VAL A 889 26.34 10.59 34.93
CA VAL A 889 25.81 11.92 35.23
C VAL A 889 26.45 12.41 36.49
N ALA A 890 27.37 13.39 36.39
CA ALA A 890 28.06 13.97 37.54
C ALA A 890 27.15 14.88 38.36
N HIS A 891 26.39 15.74 37.69
CA HIS A 891 25.51 16.68 38.35
C HIS A 891 24.39 17.17 37.40
N PHE A 892 23.22 17.51 37.97
CA PHE A 892 22.14 18.17 37.22
C PHE A 892 21.50 19.28 38.05
N ARG A 893 21.15 20.39 37.39
CA ARG A 893 20.59 21.58 38.01
C ARG A 893 19.62 22.30 37.09
N ASP A 894 18.89 23.30 37.65
CA ASP A 894 18.08 24.20 36.80
C ASP A 894 19.00 25.16 36.03
N GLU A 895 18.58 25.56 34.86
CA GLU A 895 19.23 26.61 34.09
C GLU A 895 19.09 27.99 34.78
N HIS A 896 19.96 28.92 34.41
CA HIS A 896 19.87 30.28 34.93
C HIS A 896 18.54 30.93 34.56
N VAL A 897 17.95 31.74 35.45
CA VAL A 897 16.62 32.36 35.30
C VAL A 897 16.48 33.12 33.99
N GLN A 898 17.55 33.77 33.50
CA GLN A 898 17.58 34.51 32.23
C GLN A 898 17.54 33.62 30.97
N PHE A 899 17.85 32.32 31.10
CA PHE A 899 17.94 31.37 30.00
C PHE A 899 16.88 30.25 30.04
N GLY A 900 15.83 30.41 30.88
CA GLY A 900 14.73 29.47 30.96
C GLY A 900 14.46 28.89 32.34
N GLY A 901 15.34 29.09 33.30
CA GLY A 901 15.16 28.76 34.73
C GLY A 901 14.70 27.30 34.97
N ALA A 902 13.71 27.13 35.81
CA ALA A 902 13.17 25.83 36.21
C ALA A 902 12.47 25.05 35.10
N GLY A 903 12.36 25.58 33.86
CA GLY A 903 11.84 24.89 32.68
C GLY A 903 12.87 24.08 31.93
N ILE A 904 14.16 24.19 32.29
CA ILE A 904 15.29 23.52 31.64
C ILE A 904 16.15 22.86 32.71
N THR A 905 16.49 21.59 32.53
CA THR A 905 17.48 20.88 33.34
C THR A 905 18.80 20.79 32.58
N VAL A 906 19.85 21.34 33.16
CA VAL A 906 21.25 21.24 32.70
C VAL A 906 21.87 19.99 33.33
N VAL A 907 22.50 19.17 32.53
CA VAL A 907 23.13 17.92 32.96
C VAL A 907 24.62 18.01 32.65
N ASP A 908 25.45 17.82 33.63
CA ASP A 908 26.90 17.72 33.52
C ASP A 908 27.27 16.23 33.50
N LEU A 909 27.95 15.77 32.43
CA LEU A 909 28.37 14.39 32.19
C LEU A 909 29.86 14.21 32.46
N GLU A 910 30.25 13.04 33.03
CA GLU A 910 31.66 12.67 33.26
C GLU A 910 32.38 12.17 32.00
#